data_38608ad7f7128d6bc2996e7671d6b7e4
#
_entry.id   38608ad7f7128d6bc2996e7671d6b7e4
#
_cell.length_a   1.000
_cell.length_b   1.000
_cell.length_c   1.000
_cell.angle_alpha   90.00
_cell.angle_beta   90.00
_cell.angle_gamma   90.00
#
_symmetry.space_group_name_H-M   'P 1'
#
loop_
_entity.id
_entity.type
_entity.pdbx_description
1 polymer ?
#
loop_
_entity_poly.entity_id
_entity_poly.type
_entity_poly.pdbx_seq_one_letter_code
_entity_poly.pdbx_strand_id
1 'polypeptide(L)'
;MPHYLVPQPKTVVDGEGKLKGKLYLADKRFSHLKLFPTRGKIKINFAYDGELFNEYQIEITAKGVSIVGKKDVSIQYALTTLYQLVKQYGNELPCMRIEDAPQNQHRAIQICTGQVCVDYKKEWFQKLIFNMALLKATHLYLYFEMDYPFLCLPHYRRKGQMTQADIKELIALADTYHITVVPCINVLGHCGDFLSYQIHNDFKEYDENTQNPRYSFSSSLCTHSEKVREMVKNMIEEICDLFPSDIIHVGGDEVDLIGKCPNCAPDRGEYGKNGVYLQYFRYINSLLKERGKKMGIWADEVLIMEPECRFWNFRKHECSPDKFKQDMEIVNELRDNTIFYDWFYNGASRLTQEFFHKHGLQFIACSSTFTCYMTSPSLGQGYAEHALYSTAEELGAMGMLTTDWINQIGLHAELGWFPLASGLALNWCGCGEKFCKNHTLDEFLQAYSFQAYGIEDESLIEYLRYAGDFESELLSAFPPQLRGLAIRKMVFSTTNPLTFSMLYSPYLKGDAFNDYKNRVAKLEELFSKIDLKKQDEYFFINKIALICHQALVKRYEKIDLALTEYDKAAKAQPHDKKAFKKGLTVAAKLIRSHKKDLCEAMQFAKRCSLVFGLENSPVLRLEKTLKNIDKLADFILSMKDGHRLLPTFNRIAKFLFSTPENSYWENGSYDWMREHPSYLAFDEDNNPAPAAPIGFASETKYINYP
;
A
#
# COMPACT_ATOMS: atom_id res chain seq x y z
N MET A 1 18.77 6.02 -30.55
CA MET A 1 17.90 5.22 -29.68
C MET A 1 17.65 6.03 -28.40
N PRO A 2 16.47 6.02 -27.84
CA PRO A 2 16.23 6.71 -26.57
C PRO A 2 17.08 6.12 -25.45
N HIS A 3 17.49 6.94 -24.50
CA HIS A 3 18.17 6.49 -23.31
C HIS A 3 17.14 6.11 -22.26
N TYR A 4 17.12 4.84 -21.86
CA TYR A 4 16.18 4.32 -20.87
C TYR A 4 16.66 4.65 -19.45
N LEU A 5 16.46 5.89 -19.01
CA LEU A 5 16.87 6.40 -17.70
C LEU A 5 15.66 6.69 -16.82
N VAL A 6 15.67 6.26 -15.57
CA VAL A 6 14.61 6.46 -14.58
C VAL A 6 15.24 6.81 -13.20
N PRO A 7 15.04 8.00 -12.66
CA PRO A 7 14.46 9.19 -13.29
C PRO A 7 15.31 9.72 -14.42
N GLN A 8 14.66 10.43 -15.36
CA GLN A 8 15.40 11.02 -16.44
C GLN A 8 16.16 12.26 -16.00
N PRO A 9 17.41 12.42 -16.45
CA PRO A 9 18.18 13.63 -16.22
C PRO A 9 17.58 14.86 -16.89
N LYS A 10 17.85 16.04 -16.31
CA LYS A 10 17.42 17.34 -16.87
C LYS A 10 18.01 17.58 -18.26
N THR A 11 19.26 17.21 -18.47
CA THR A 11 19.96 17.44 -19.73
C THR A 11 20.79 16.21 -20.09
N VAL A 12 20.60 15.72 -21.30
CA VAL A 12 21.44 14.70 -21.94
C VAL A 12 21.84 15.25 -23.31
N VAL A 13 23.12 15.36 -23.56
CA VAL A 13 23.67 15.82 -24.84
C VAL A 13 24.53 14.71 -25.42
N ASP A 14 24.08 14.11 -26.51
CA ASP A 14 24.83 13.07 -27.22
C ASP A 14 26.07 13.66 -27.87
N GLY A 15 27.19 12.93 -27.78
CA GLY A 15 28.45 13.21 -28.43
C GLY A 15 28.76 12.19 -29.53
N GLU A 16 29.81 12.46 -30.28
CA GLU A 16 30.27 11.53 -31.32
C GLU A 16 31.11 10.37 -30.75
N GLY A 17 30.87 9.17 -31.24
CA GLY A 17 31.64 7.98 -30.90
C GLY A 17 31.11 7.20 -29.69
N LYS A 18 31.90 6.20 -29.29
CA LYS A 18 31.56 5.31 -28.18
C LYS A 18 32.78 5.02 -27.30
N LEU A 19 32.55 4.90 -26.01
CA LEU A 19 33.53 4.36 -25.05
C LEU A 19 33.43 2.84 -25.02
N LYS A 20 34.54 2.15 -25.29
CA LYS A 20 34.60 0.67 -25.37
C LYS A 20 35.41 0.05 -24.24
N GLY A 21 34.74 -0.65 -23.37
CA GLY A 21 35.34 -1.40 -22.28
C GLY A 21 34.52 -1.46 -21.02
N LYS A 22 34.82 -2.46 -20.17
CA LYS A 22 34.15 -2.67 -18.91
C LYS A 22 34.53 -1.60 -17.89
N LEU A 23 33.56 -0.86 -17.39
CA LEU A 23 33.77 0.12 -16.33
C LEU A 23 34.02 -0.55 -14.98
N TYR A 24 34.79 0.12 -14.13
CA TYR A 24 35.00 -0.31 -12.76
C TYR A 24 35.09 0.88 -11.79
N LEU A 25 34.68 0.65 -10.54
CA LEU A 25 34.76 1.62 -9.46
C LEU A 25 35.71 1.12 -8.38
N ALA A 26 36.79 1.85 -8.19
CA ALA A 26 37.82 1.49 -7.21
C ALA A 26 37.59 2.05 -5.81
N ASP A 27 36.73 3.07 -5.70
CA ASP A 27 36.48 3.73 -4.43
C ASP A 27 35.58 2.89 -3.52
N LYS A 28 36.10 2.59 -2.31
CA LYS A 28 35.39 1.76 -1.33
C LYS A 28 34.16 2.42 -0.70
N ARG A 29 34.07 3.75 -0.70
CA ARG A 29 32.92 4.48 -0.15
C ARG A 29 31.60 4.09 -0.83
N PHE A 30 31.66 3.77 -2.13
CA PHE A 30 30.50 3.39 -2.93
C PHE A 30 30.41 1.88 -3.20
N SER A 31 31.24 1.06 -2.54
CA SER A 31 31.26 -0.40 -2.76
C SER A 31 29.96 -1.08 -2.33
N HIS A 32 29.23 -0.50 -1.37
CA HIS A 32 27.93 -0.98 -0.90
C HIS A 32 26.86 -0.97 -2.02
N LEU A 33 26.98 -0.06 -2.99
CA LEU A 33 26.06 0.02 -4.12
C LEU A 33 26.11 -1.19 -5.04
N LYS A 34 27.26 -1.87 -5.09
CA LYS A 34 27.48 -3.07 -5.96
C LYS A 34 27.13 -2.85 -7.44
N LEU A 35 27.10 -1.59 -7.90
CA LEU A 35 26.72 -1.21 -9.28
C LEU A 35 27.80 -1.56 -10.30
N PHE A 36 29.07 -1.46 -9.90
CA PHE A 36 30.22 -1.68 -10.76
C PHE A 36 31.21 -2.66 -10.11
N PRO A 37 31.93 -3.45 -10.91
CA PRO A 37 33.01 -4.26 -10.37
C PRO A 37 34.14 -3.39 -9.83
N THR A 38 34.97 -3.95 -8.94
CA THR A 38 36.17 -3.28 -8.38
C THR A 38 37.37 -3.28 -9.31
N ARG A 39 37.30 -4.05 -10.39
CA ARG A 39 38.34 -4.15 -11.43
C ARG A 39 37.72 -4.19 -12.82
N GLY A 40 38.36 -3.55 -13.79
CA GLY A 40 37.87 -3.45 -15.16
C GLY A 40 38.93 -2.80 -16.07
N LYS A 41 38.49 -2.41 -17.26
CA LYS A 41 39.37 -1.76 -18.24
C LYS A 41 39.41 -0.23 -18.05
N ILE A 42 38.25 0.37 -17.66
CA ILE A 42 38.07 1.81 -17.60
C ILE A 42 37.65 2.18 -16.19
N LYS A 43 38.49 2.99 -15.54
CA LYS A 43 38.20 3.52 -14.20
C LYS A 43 37.15 4.63 -14.28
N ILE A 44 36.14 4.59 -13.43
CA ILE A 44 35.23 5.71 -13.19
C ILE A 44 35.98 6.70 -12.30
N ASN A 45 36.21 7.91 -12.79
CA ASN A 45 36.82 8.99 -12.03
C ASN A 45 35.74 9.96 -11.58
N PHE A 46 35.87 10.52 -10.37
CA PHE A 46 34.98 11.57 -9.90
C PHE A 46 35.73 12.62 -9.09
N ALA A 47 35.14 13.81 -9.04
CA ALA A 47 35.60 14.96 -8.29
C ALA A 47 34.44 15.63 -7.57
N TYR A 48 34.73 16.46 -6.58
CA TYR A 48 33.75 17.25 -5.85
C TYR A 48 33.89 18.71 -6.22
N ASP A 49 32.75 19.34 -6.48
CA ASP A 49 32.62 20.79 -6.67
C ASP A 49 31.35 21.25 -5.96
N GLY A 50 31.48 21.86 -4.78
CA GLY A 50 30.38 22.37 -3.99
C GLY A 50 29.59 23.49 -4.66
N GLU A 51 30.23 24.22 -5.60
CA GLU A 51 29.63 25.33 -6.34
C GLU A 51 29.00 24.92 -7.68
N LEU A 52 29.03 23.61 -7.98
CA LEU A 52 28.41 23.11 -9.21
C LEU A 52 26.94 23.57 -9.30
N PHE A 53 26.55 24.12 -10.45
CA PHE A 53 25.14 24.58 -10.64
C PHE A 53 24.13 23.41 -10.50
N ASN A 54 24.43 22.29 -11.14
CA ASN A 54 23.64 21.06 -11.04
C ASN A 54 24.02 20.25 -9.78
N GLU A 55 23.27 19.19 -9.44
CA GLU A 55 23.61 18.29 -8.37
C GLU A 55 24.81 17.41 -8.75
N TYR A 56 24.83 16.94 -10.01
CA TYR A 56 25.95 16.22 -10.59
C TYR A 56 26.05 16.42 -12.11
N GLN A 57 27.22 16.09 -12.63
CA GLN A 57 27.53 16.02 -14.05
C GLN A 57 28.26 14.72 -14.38
N ILE A 58 27.94 14.09 -15.52
CA ILE A 58 28.62 12.93 -16.06
C ILE A 58 29.13 13.31 -17.45
N GLU A 59 30.39 13.02 -17.73
CA GLU A 59 30.98 13.13 -19.07
C GLU A 59 31.53 11.78 -19.51
N ILE A 60 31.00 11.26 -20.62
CA ILE A 60 31.44 10.03 -21.26
C ILE A 60 32.10 10.37 -22.58
N THR A 61 33.37 10.11 -22.69
CA THR A 61 34.19 10.30 -23.91
C THR A 61 34.72 8.99 -24.40
N ALA A 62 35.27 8.93 -25.61
CA ALA A 62 35.95 7.73 -26.11
C ALA A 62 37.16 7.29 -25.25
N LYS A 63 37.65 8.17 -24.36
CA LYS A 63 38.84 7.91 -23.50
C LYS A 63 38.47 7.48 -22.07
N GLY A 64 37.25 7.79 -21.59
CA GLY A 64 36.86 7.47 -20.20
C GLY A 64 35.60 8.11 -19.74
N VAL A 65 35.29 7.94 -18.45
CA VAL A 65 34.14 8.51 -17.74
C VAL A 65 34.67 9.38 -16.60
N SER A 66 34.13 10.60 -16.50
CA SER A 66 34.31 11.49 -15.36
C SER A 66 32.95 11.93 -14.79
N ILE A 67 32.89 12.00 -13.46
CA ILE A 67 31.73 12.47 -12.70
C ILE A 67 32.18 13.65 -11.85
N VAL A 68 31.37 14.71 -11.81
CA VAL A 68 31.51 15.80 -10.86
C VAL A 68 30.22 15.89 -10.06
N GLY A 69 30.30 15.97 -8.73
CA GLY A 69 29.15 16.06 -7.85
C GLY A 69 29.44 16.97 -6.65
N LYS A 70 28.40 17.50 -6.01
CA LYS A 70 28.53 18.40 -4.86
C LYS A 70 29.06 17.68 -3.63
N LYS A 71 28.59 16.48 -3.40
CA LYS A 71 28.86 15.66 -2.20
C LYS A 71 28.71 14.17 -2.50
N ASP A 72 28.92 13.30 -1.53
CA ASP A 72 28.88 11.84 -1.73
C ASP A 72 27.54 11.36 -2.31
N VAL A 73 26.41 11.87 -1.81
CA VAL A 73 25.10 11.49 -2.37
C VAL A 73 24.92 11.94 -3.82
N SER A 74 25.54 13.06 -4.24
CA SER A 74 25.51 13.52 -5.63
C SER A 74 26.28 12.56 -6.56
N ILE A 75 27.42 12.07 -6.08
CA ILE A 75 28.21 11.03 -6.78
C ILE A 75 27.38 9.72 -6.85
N GLN A 76 26.69 9.34 -5.77
CA GLN A 76 25.80 8.17 -5.79
C GLN A 76 24.72 8.31 -6.85
N TYR A 77 24.03 9.45 -6.96
CA TYR A 77 23.02 9.70 -8.01
C TYR A 77 23.61 9.60 -9.42
N ALA A 78 24.81 10.11 -9.63
CA ALA A 78 25.52 9.97 -10.90
C ALA A 78 25.85 8.52 -11.21
N LEU A 79 26.35 7.77 -10.22
CA LEU A 79 26.66 6.35 -10.37
C LEU A 79 25.42 5.52 -10.70
N THR A 80 24.27 5.82 -10.12
CA THR A 80 23.01 5.12 -10.47
C THR A 80 22.59 5.41 -11.91
N THR A 81 22.73 6.64 -12.37
CA THR A 81 22.45 7.02 -13.78
C THR A 81 23.44 6.30 -14.73
N LEU A 82 24.72 6.31 -14.42
CA LEU A 82 25.74 5.61 -15.24
C LEU A 82 25.51 4.08 -15.26
N TYR A 83 25.06 3.52 -14.15
CA TYR A 83 24.70 2.09 -14.07
C TYR A 83 23.55 1.74 -15.02
N GLN A 84 22.52 2.57 -15.08
CA GLN A 84 21.41 2.37 -15.99
C GLN A 84 21.84 2.45 -17.46
N LEU A 85 22.78 3.32 -17.80
CA LEU A 85 23.37 3.37 -19.14
C LEU A 85 24.18 2.10 -19.43
N VAL A 86 24.98 1.62 -18.48
CA VAL A 86 25.72 0.35 -18.65
C VAL A 86 24.76 -0.83 -18.80
N LYS A 87 23.62 -0.83 -18.10
CA LYS A 87 22.59 -1.85 -18.26
C LYS A 87 22.02 -1.86 -19.68
N GLN A 88 21.84 -0.68 -20.28
CA GLN A 88 21.31 -0.55 -21.64
C GLN A 88 22.36 -0.84 -22.72
N TYR A 89 23.58 -0.31 -22.60
CA TYR A 89 24.56 -0.32 -23.66
C TYR A 89 25.71 -1.32 -23.46
N GLY A 90 25.75 -1.97 -22.31
CA GLY A 90 26.80 -2.92 -21.97
C GLY A 90 28.19 -2.25 -21.89
N ASN A 91 29.13 -2.79 -22.65
CA ASN A 91 30.51 -2.32 -22.69
C ASN A 91 30.79 -1.30 -23.82
N GLU A 92 29.76 -0.81 -24.52
CA GLU A 92 29.89 0.16 -25.63
C GLU A 92 28.99 1.38 -25.40
N LEU A 93 29.34 2.21 -24.41
CA LEU A 93 28.59 3.39 -24.05
C LEU A 93 28.71 4.49 -25.13
N PRO A 94 27.61 5.11 -25.56
CA PRO A 94 27.70 6.32 -26.40
C PRO A 94 28.40 7.45 -25.65
N CYS A 95 29.19 8.24 -26.35
CA CYS A 95 29.75 9.47 -25.78
C CYS A 95 28.61 10.45 -25.52
N MET A 96 28.58 11.05 -24.32
CA MET A 96 27.55 12.00 -23.94
C MET A 96 27.96 12.83 -22.73
N ARG A 97 27.24 13.94 -22.55
CA ARG A 97 27.27 14.76 -21.33
C ARG A 97 25.90 14.75 -20.69
N ILE A 98 25.86 14.51 -19.39
CA ILE A 98 24.64 14.54 -18.58
C ILE A 98 24.82 15.58 -17.49
N GLU A 99 23.82 16.44 -17.31
CA GLU A 99 23.70 17.38 -16.21
C GLU A 99 22.34 17.19 -15.53
N ASP A 100 22.36 17.09 -14.20
CA ASP A 100 21.16 16.71 -13.50
C ASP A 100 21.07 17.26 -12.07
N ALA A 101 19.85 17.50 -11.62
CA ALA A 101 19.54 17.93 -10.26
C ALA A 101 18.08 17.62 -9.92
N PRO A 102 17.75 17.30 -8.67
CA PRO A 102 16.36 17.07 -8.27
C PRO A 102 15.53 18.35 -8.33
N GLN A 103 14.26 18.21 -8.67
CA GLN A 103 13.28 19.29 -8.55
C GLN A 103 12.90 19.50 -7.08
N ASN A 104 12.59 18.41 -6.37
CA ASN A 104 12.21 18.42 -4.96
C ASN A 104 13.28 17.76 -4.11
N GLN A 105 13.54 18.32 -2.92
CA GLN A 105 14.50 17.75 -1.98
C GLN A 105 13.90 16.55 -1.20
N HIS A 106 12.60 16.57 -0.95
CA HIS A 106 11.88 15.49 -0.26
C HIS A 106 11.22 14.57 -1.28
N ARG A 107 11.86 13.43 -1.56
CA ARG A 107 11.40 12.43 -2.54
C ARG A 107 11.17 11.12 -1.81
N ALA A 108 9.90 10.79 -1.59
CA ALA A 108 9.53 9.78 -0.61
C ALA A 108 8.59 8.72 -1.14
N ILE A 109 8.72 7.53 -0.57
CA ILE A 109 7.71 6.49 -0.63
C ILE A 109 7.34 6.03 0.77
N GLN A 110 6.11 5.54 0.94
CA GLN A 110 5.66 4.89 2.16
C GLN A 110 5.37 3.42 1.89
N ILE A 111 5.81 2.58 2.82
CA ILE A 111 5.47 1.16 2.85
C ILE A 111 4.70 0.88 4.13
N CYS A 112 3.54 0.22 3.99
CA CYS A 112 2.75 -0.23 5.12
C CYS A 112 3.36 -1.50 5.71
N THR A 113 3.74 -1.44 6.99
CA THR A 113 4.24 -2.58 7.79
C THR A 113 3.33 -2.89 8.96
N GLY A 114 2.35 -2.04 9.20
CA GLY A 114 1.28 -2.19 10.19
C GLY A 114 0.02 -2.81 9.61
N GLN A 115 -1.11 -2.62 10.29
CA GLN A 115 -2.43 -3.12 9.88
C GLN A 115 -2.50 -4.63 9.68
N VAL A 116 -1.70 -5.36 10.46
CA VAL A 116 -1.74 -6.85 10.47
C VAL A 116 -1.25 -7.49 9.18
N CYS A 117 -0.49 -6.82 8.40
CA CYS A 117 -0.51 -7.23 7.06
C CYS A 117 0.68 -7.95 6.56
N VAL A 118 1.86 -7.48 6.75
CA VAL A 118 2.88 -7.99 5.89
C VAL A 118 4.19 -8.09 6.62
N ASP A 119 4.64 -9.32 6.68
CA ASP A 119 5.98 -9.62 7.09
C ASP A 119 6.86 -9.70 5.85
N TYR A 120 7.76 -8.75 5.72
CA TYR A 120 8.71 -8.77 4.62
C TYR A 120 10.02 -9.40 5.04
N LYS A 121 10.59 -10.23 4.18
CA LYS A 121 11.94 -10.73 4.38
C LYS A 121 12.97 -9.60 4.36
N LYS A 122 14.06 -9.79 5.08
CA LYS A 122 15.20 -8.87 5.08
C LYS A 122 15.71 -8.58 3.67
N GLU A 123 15.79 -9.61 2.83
CA GLU A 123 16.22 -9.52 1.45
C GLU A 123 15.28 -8.62 0.62
N TRP A 124 14.01 -8.63 0.92
CA TRP A 124 13.05 -7.73 0.28
C TRP A 124 13.32 -6.28 0.64
N PHE A 125 13.56 -5.97 1.91
CA PHE A 125 13.92 -4.60 2.33
C PHE A 125 15.26 -4.17 1.72
N GLN A 126 16.22 -5.06 1.58
CA GLN A 126 17.48 -4.77 0.88
C GLN A 126 17.23 -4.40 -0.59
N LYS A 127 16.35 -5.14 -1.27
CA LYS A 127 15.92 -4.83 -2.64
C LYS A 127 15.16 -3.51 -2.72
N LEU A 128 14.23 -3.27 -1.78
CA LEU A 128 13.46 -2.02 -1.71
C LEU A 128 14.40 -0.82 -1.63
N ILE A 129 15.32 -0.79 -0.66
CA ILE A 129 16.27 0.31 -0.45
C ILE A 129 17.18 0.48 -1.66
N PHE A 130 17.67 -0.60 -2.23
CA PHE A 130 18.47 -0.55 -3.45
C PHE A 130 17.69 0.07 -4.63
N ASN A 131 16.46 -0.34 -4.86
CA ASN A 131 15.61 0.24 -5.91
C ASN A 131 15.31 1.72 -5.65
N MET A 132 15.04 2.09 -4.39
CA MET A 132 14.89 3.48 -3.99
C MET A 132 16.13 4.31 -4.30
N ALA A 133 17.33 3.77 -4.05
CA ALA A 133 18.58 4.43 -4.38
C ALA A 133 18.76 4.60 -5.90
N LEU A 134 18.41 3.58 -6.70
CA LEU A 134 18.40 3.69 -8.17
C LEU A 134 17.44 4.77 -8.68
N LEU A 135 16.33 4.96 -7.99
CA LEU A 135 15.31 5.99 -8.28
C LEU A 135 15.58 7.32 -7.58
N LYS A 136 16.73 7.45 -6.92
CA LYS A 136 17.22 8.69 -6.25
C LYS A 136 16.27 9.19 -5.16
N ALA A 137 15.58 8.30 -4.46
CA ALA A 137 14.74 8.62 -3.31
C ALA A 137 15.58 9.15 -2.13
N THR A 138 14.93 9.90 -1.23
CA THR A 138 15.55 10.45 -0.02
C THR A 138 14.93 9.96 1.28
N HIS A 139 13.66 9.54 1.24
CA HIS A 139 12.93 9.15 2.44
C HIS A 139 12.12 7.89 2.22
N LEU A 140 12.19 6.97 3.20
CA LEU A 140 11.35 5.80 3.32
C LEU A 140 10.46 5.97 4.56
N TYR A 141 9.16 6.10 4.35
CA TYR A 141 8.19 6.11 5.43
C TYR A 141 7.77 4.67 5.76
N LEU A 142 7.91 4.27 7.01
CA LEU A 142 7.41 2.99 7.50
C LEU A 142 6.15 3.23 8.31
N TYR A 143 5.03 2.84 7.75
CA TYR A 143 3.73 2.97 8.38
C TYR A 143 3.49 1.77 9.31
N PHE A 144 3.67 1.98 10.59
CA PHE A 144 3.48 0.97 11.62
C PHE A 144 2.07 0.96 12.21
N GLU A 145 1.35 2.07 12.10
CA GLU A 145 0.10 2.28 12.83
C GLU A 145 0.34 2.14 14.35
N MET A 146 -0.29 1.16 15.01
CA MET A 146 0.00 0.76 16.39
C MET A 146 1.00 -0.41 16.49
N ASP A 147 1.42 -0.97 15.36
CA ASP A 147 2.24 -2.20 15.29
C ASP A 147 3.74 -2.00 15.49
N TYR A 148 4.17 -0.79 15.81
CA TYR A 148 5.56 -0.60 16.21
C TYR A 148 5.85 -1.39 17.50
N PRO A 149 7.03 -2.05 17.62
CA PRO A 149 7.37 -2.86 18.78
C PRO A 149 7.74 -2.01 20.01
N PHE A 150 6.79 -1.26 20.55
CA PHE A 150 6.99 -0.40 21.72
C PHE A 150 7.37 -1.20 22.95
N LEU A 151 8.43 -0.78 23.64
CA LEU A 151 8.82 -1.36 24.93
C LEU A 151 7.84 -0.96 26.04
N CYS A 152 7.25 0.24 25.93
CA CYS A 152 6.20 0.70 26.85
C CYS A 152 4.88 -0.06 26.71
N LEU A 153 4.70 -0.83 25.62
CA LEU A 153 3.54 -1.69 25.37
C LEU A 153 3.97 -3.17 25.22
N PRO A 154 4.60 -3.77 26.26
CA PRO A 154 5.23 -5.09 26.12
C PRO A 154 4.26 -6.22 25.84
N HIS A 155 2.98 -6.02 26.15
CA HIS A 155 1.92 -7.00 25.94
C HIS A 155 1.24 -6.87 24.57
N TYR A 156 1.45 -5.75 23.87
CA TYR A 156 0.91 -5.53 22.54
C TYR A 156 1.97 -5.90 21.49
N ARG A 157 2.09 -7.18 21.22
CA ARG A 157 3.08 -7.76 20.31
C ARG A 157 2.42 -8.79 19.42
N ARG A 158 2.83 -8.79 18.15
CA ARG A 158 2.42 -9.84 17.22
C ARG A 158 3.59 -10.74 16.87
N LYS A 159 3.26 -11.98 16.61
CA LYS A 159 4.22 -12.95 16.13
C LYS A 159 4.71 -12.53 14.73
N GLY A 160 6.05 -12.36 14.52
CA GLY A 160 6.68 -11.92 13.29
C GLY A 160 6.74 -10.42 13.06
N GLN A 161 6.24 -9.65 13.97
CA GLN A 161 6.48 -8.22 14.00
C GLN A 161 7.99 -7.95 14.05
N MET A 162 8.48 -6.97 13.29
CA MET A 162 9.86 -6.52 13.40
C MET A 162 10.19 -6.11 14.83
N THR A 163 11.38 -6.47 15.28
CA THR A 163 11.91 -5.98 16.57
C THR A 163 12.55 -4.60 16.39
N GLN A 164 12.78 -3.88 17.50
CA GLN A 164 13.56 -2.64 17.44
C GLN A 164 14.99 -2.86 16.90
N ALA A 165 15.57 -4.05 17.11
CA ALA A 165 16.85 -4.40 16.53
C ALA A 165 16.80 -4.52 15.01
N ASP A 166 15.75 -5.14 14.48
CA ASP A 166 15.51 -5.24 13.04
C ASP A 166 15.33 -3.86 12.41
N ILE A 167 14.59 -2.98 13.08
CA ILE A 167 14.37 -1.60 12.62
C ILE A 167 15.68 -0.81 12.64
N LYS A 168 16.52 -0.96 13.67
CA LYS A 168 17.86 -0.35 13.71
C LYS A 168 18.74 -0.82 12.54
N GLU A 169 18.70 -2.10 12.23
CA GLU A 169 19.46 -2.65 11.11
C GLU A 169 18.94 -2.08 9.78
N LEU A 170 17.64 -1.94 9.62
CA LEU A 170 17.02 -1.32 8.44
C LEU A 170 17.39 0.16 8.30
N ILE A 171 17.36 0.92 9.39
CA ILE A 171 17.78 2.32 9.42
C ILE A 171 19.25 2.44 8.99
N ALA A 172 20.11 1.62 9.58
CA ALA A 172 21.56 1.61 9.23
C ALA A 172 21.78 1.25 7.75
N LEU A 173 21.02 0.29 7.22
CA LEU A 173 21.08 -0.06 5.81
C LEU A 173 20.65 1.11 4.92
N ALA A 174 19.52 1.75 5.22
CA ALA A 174 18.99 2.89 4.46
C ALA A 174 19.98 4.07 4.46
N ASP A 175 20.61 4.34 5.61
CA ASP A 175 21.60 5.41 5.78
C ASP A 175 22.81 5.22 4.85
N THR A 176 23.25 3.97 4.60
CA THR A 176 24.34 3.70 3.64
C THR A 176 24.00 4.16 2.22
N TYR A 177 22.71 4.30 1.90
CA TYR A 177 22.20 4.79 0.62
C TYR A 177 21.71 6.24 0.68
N HIS A 178 22.00 6.96 1.78
CA HIS A 178 21.52 8.32 2.03
C HIS A 178 19.99 8.43 1.99
N ILE A 179 19.30 7.41 2.48
CA ILE A 179 17.85 7.35 2.61
C ILE A 179 17.49 7.43 4.09
N THR A 180 16.72 8.44 4.46
CA THR A 180 16.20 8.61 5.82
C THR A 180 14.96 7.76 6.02
N VAL A 181 14.94 6.96 7.09
CA VAL A 181 13.73 6.20 7.47
C VAL A 181 12.89 7.05 8.42
N VAL A 182 11.64 7.32 8.04
CA VAL A 182 10.67 8.11 8.81
C VAL A 182 9.63 7.17 9.41
N PRO A 183 9.45 7.15 10.73
CA PRO A 183 8.39 6.34 11.34
C PRO A 183 7.03 7.02 11.18
N CYS A 184 6.00 6.21 10.90
CA CYS A 184 4.61 6.62 10.92
C CYS A 184 3.87 5.78 11.97
N ILE A 185 3.48 6.40 13.06
CA ILE A 185 2.71 5.77 14.14
C ILE A 185 1.37 6.50 14.30
N ASN A 186 0.40 5.86 14.91
CA ASN A 186 -0.88 6.49 15.19
C ASN A 186 -1.00 6.80 16.69
N VAL A 187 -1.32 8.05 16.98
CA VAL A 187 -1.45 8.54 18.37
C VAL A 187 -2.88 8.97 18.71
N LEU A 188 -3.82 8.81 17.78
CA LEU A 188 -5.23 9.20 17.99
C LEU A 188 -6.20 8.30 17.25
N GLY A 189 -6.32 8.41 15.92
CA GLY A 189 -7.13 7.55 15.04
C GLY A 189 -6.43 6.24 14.70
N HIS A 190 -7.10 5.37 13.93
CA HIS A 190 -6.56 4.07 13.47
C HIS A 190 -5.99 3.18 14.60
N CYS A 191 -6.57 3.27 15.79
CA CYS A 191 -6.16 2.47 16.96
C CYS A 191 -7.08 1.28 17.21
N GLY A 192 -7.88 0.87 16.21
CA GLY A 192 -8.93 -0.13 16.40
C GLY A 192 -8.42 -1.49 16.83
N ASP A 193 -7.30 -1.95 16.30
CA ASP A 193 -6.66 -3.20 16.72
C ASP A 193 -6.27 -3.13 18.19
N PHE A 194 -5.49 -2.14 18.56
CA PHE A 194 -5.07 -1.91 19.96
C PHE A 194 -6.28 -1.82 20.91
N LEU A 195 -7.31 -1.06 20.53
CA LEU A 195 -8.50 -0.83 21.36
C LEU A 195 -9.46 -2.04 21.40
N SER A 196 -9.26 -3.02 20.55
CA SER A 196 -10.10 -4.22 20.53
C SER A 196 -9.92 -5.12 21.76
N TYR A 197 -8.81 -5.00 22.46
CA TYR A 197 -8.50 -5.80 23.67
C TYR A 197 -9.08 -5.18 24.92
N GLN A 198 -9.67 -6.01 25.81
CA GLN A 198 -10.30 -5.53 27.06
C GLN A 198 -9.36 -4.76 27.96
N ILE A 199 -8.09 -5.15 28.00
CA ILE A 199 -7.08 -4.47 28.80
C ILE A 199 -6.89 -3.01 28.41
N HIS A 200 -7.29 -2.64 27.18
CA HIS A 200 -7.19 -1.28 26.67
C HIS A 200 -8.52 -0.49 26.73
N ASN A 201 -9.55 -1.00 27.42
CA ASN A 201 -10.84 -0.30 27.51
C ASN A 201 -10.75 1.12 28.08
N ASP A 202 -9.78 1.37 28.97
CA ASP A 202 -9.58 2.69 29.57
C ASP A 202 -8.98 3.74 28.62
N PHE A 203 -8.51 3.30 27.45
CA PHE A 203 -7.85 4.17 26.46
C PHE A 203 -8.79 4.66 25.36
N LYS A 204 -9.96 4.06 25.23
CA LYS A 204 -10.85 4.29 24.07
C LYS A 204 -11.71 5.54 24.19
N GLU A 205 -11.90 6.20 23.09
CA GLU A 205 -13.01 7.13 22.86
C GLU A 205 -14.29 6.33 22.54
N TYR A 206 -15.44 6.73 23.09
CA TYR A 206 -16.71 6.05 22.85
C TYR A 206 -17.88 7.02 22.94
N ASP A 207 -18.99 6.68 22.31
CA ASP A 207 -20.26 7.39 22.42
C ASP A 207 -21.23 6.53 23.24
N GLU A 208 -21.63 7.01 24.42
CA GLU A 208 -22.55 6.32 25.34
C GLU A 208 -23.91 6.01 24.70
N ASN A 209 -24.30 6.80 23.68
CA ASN A 209 -25.55 6.59 22.97
C ASN A 209 -25.49 5.47 21.93
N THR A 210 -24.31 4.94 21.66
CA THR A 210 -24.13 3.86 20.70
C THR A 210 -24.24 2.51 21.40
N GLN A 211 -25.38 1.82 21.22
CA GLN A 211 -25.52 0.44 21.66
C GLN A 211 -24.59 -0.46 20.83
N ASN A 212 -23.67 -1.16 21.50
CA ASN A 212 -22.63 -1.99 20.90
C ASN A 212 -21.59 -1.18 20.09
N PRO A 213 -20.62 -0.54 20.73
CA PRO A 213 -19.50 0.06 20.02
C PRO A 213 -18.72 -1.05 19.29
N ARG A 214 -18.86 -1.10 17.99
CA ARG A 214 -18.02 -1.95 17.14
C ARG A 214 -16.70 -1.24 16.96
N TYR A 215 -15.61 -1.93 17.26
CA TYR A 215 -14.30 -1.42 16.91
C TYR A 215 -14.14 -1.44 15.40
N SER A 216 -13.77 -0.30 14.85
CA SER A 216 -13.36 -0.17 13.45
C SER A 216 -11.88 0.19 13.40
N PHE A 217 -11.27 0.10 12.25
CA PHE A 217 -9.89 0.56 12.09
C PHE A 217 -9.74 2.05 12.48
N SER A 218 -10.76 2.87 12.30
CA SER A 218 -10.81 4.28 12.67
C SER A 218 -11.16 4.56 14.14
N SER A 219 -11.17 3.55 15.01
CA SER A 219 -11.40 3.75 16.45
C SER A 219 -10.31 4.60 17.07
N SER A 220 -10.70 5.51 17.97
CA SER A 220 -9.82 6.57 18.47
C SER A 220 -9.51 6.43 19.95
N LEU A 221 -8.35 6.94 20.34
CA LEU A 221 -7.96 7.11 21.73
C LEU A 221 -8.72 8.28 22.38
N CYS A 222 -8.96 8.20 23.69
CA CYS A 222 -9.56 9.27 24.47
C CYS A 222 -8.54 10.39 24.73
N THR A 223 -8.74 11.55 24.13
CA THR A 223 -7.79 12.69 24.21
C THR A 223 -7.65 13.31 25.61
N HIS A 224 -8.64 13.11 26.48
CA HIS A 224 -8.66 13.64 27.84
C HIS A 224 -8.06 12.69 28.89
N SER A 225 -7.88 11.40 28.54
CA SER A 225 -7.35 10.40 29.45
C SER A 225 -5.87 10.64 29.75
N GLU A 226 -5.53 10.79 31.05
CA GLU A 226 -4.13 10.89 31.48
C GLU A 226 -3.33 9.64 31.12
N LYS A 227 -3.94 8.45 31.21
CA LYS A 227 -3.32 7.18 30.79
C LYS A 227 -2.95 7.19 29.31
N VAL A 228 -3.82 7.73 28.46
CA VAL A 228 -3.54 7.89 27.02
C VAL A 228 -2.37 8.84 26.81
N ARG A 229 -2.40 9.99 27.48
CA ARG A 229 -1.34 11.00 27.34
C ARG A 229 0.01 10.46 27.80
N GLU A 230 0.06 9.74 28.91
CA GLU A 230 1.28 9.09 29.40
C GLU A 230 1.78 8.00 28.44
N MET A 231 0.87 7.13 27.97
CA MET A 231 1.20 6.10 26.98
C MET A 231 1.79 6.71 25.71
N VAL A 232 1.11 7.70 25.12
CA VAL A 232 1.55 8.35 23.89
C VAL A 232 2.85 9.10 24.07
N LYS A 233 3.06 9.74 25.22
CA LYS A 233 4.35 10.36 25.57
C LYS A 233 5.47 9.32 25.52
N ASN A 234 5.30 8.18 26.20
CA ASN A 234 6.28 7.10 26.20
C ASN A 234 6.52 6.54 24.79
N MET A 235 5.48 6.38 23.96
CA MET A 235 5.62 5.98 22.57
C MET A 235 6.45 6.97 21.75
N ILE A 236 6.21 8.27 21.92
CA ILE A 236 6.96 9.34 21.22
C ILE A 236 8.42 9.33 21.67
N GLU A 237 8.69 9.18 22.96
CA GLU A 237 10.05 9.10 23.49
C GLU A 237 10.82 7.94 22.86
N GLU A 238 10.26 6.73 22.85
CA GLU A 238 10.89 5.56 22.23
C GLU A 238 11.17 5.73 20.73
N ILE A 239 10.22 6.30 19.99
CA ILE A 239 10.38 6.56 18.56
C ILE A 239 11.48 7.61 18.33
N CYS A 240 11.50 8.69 19.09
CA CYS A 240 12.52 9.73 18.97
C CYS A 240 13.92 9.21 19.30
N ASP A 241 14.05 8.29 20.25
CA ASP A 241 15.34 7.69 20.61
C ASP A 241 15.87 6.72 19.56
N LEU A 242 14.98 6.05 18.83
CA LEU A 242 15.36 5.06 17.83
C LEU A 242 15.59 5.65 16.45
N PHE A 243 14.76 6.60 16.02
CA PHE A 243 14.80 7.13 14.65
C PHE A 243 15.60 8.44 14.58
N PRO A 244 16.67 8.47 13.75
CA PRO A 244 17.44 9.70 13.53
C PRO A 244 16.68 10.76 12.71
N SER A 245 15.59 10.41 12.04
CA SER A 245 14.78 11.33 11.25
C SER A 245 14.38 12.57 12.03
N ASP A 246 14.43 13.74 11.38
CA ASP A 246 13.92 14.98 11.93
C ASP A 246 12.38 15.04 11.96
N ILE A 247 11.72 14.15 11.22
CA ILE A 247 10.26 14.06 11.10
C ILE A 247 9.79 12.78 11.80
N ILE A 248 8.78 12.91 12.66
CA ILE A 248 7.99 11.81 13.20
C ILE A 248 6.56 12.02 12.72
N HIS A 249 6.05 11.09 11.92
CA HIS A 249 4.66 11.12 11.45
C HIS A 249 3.77 10.44 12.48
N VAL A 250 2.75 11.14 12.96
CA VAL A 250 1.93 10.73 14.12
C VAL A 250 0.49 10.33 13.72
N GLY A 251 0.21 10.12 12.43
CA GLY A 251 -1.12 9.76 11.96
C GLY A 251 -2.07 10.94 11.96
N GLY A 252 -3.25 10.75 12.55
CA GLY A 252 -4.22 11.81 12.76
C GLY A 252 -5.33 11.89 11.73
N ASP A 253 -5.37 10.96 10.79
CA ASP A 253 -6.40 10.83 9.76
C ASP A 253 -7.64 10.09 10.26
N GLU A 254 -8.76 10.29 9.52
CA GLU A 254 -10.02 9.54 9.64
C GLU A 254 -10.53 9.38 11.08
N VAL A 255 -10.43 10.43 11.88
CA VAL A 255 -10.85 10.42 13.29
C VAL A 255 -12.37 10.58 13.36
N ASP A 256 -13.09 9.47 13.30
CA ASP A 256 -14.55 9.47 13.29
C ASP A 256 -15.17 9.86 14.62
N LEU A 257 -14.58 9.39 15.71
CA LEU A 257 -15.10 9.55 17.05
C LEU A 257 -14.07 10.28 17.92
N ILE A 258 -14.41 11.51 18.31
CA ILE A 258 -13.59 12.33 19.21
C ILE A 258 -14.48 13.23 20.07
N GLY A 259 -14.13 13.38 21.34
CA GLY A 259 -14.84 14.26 22.25
C GLY A 259 -16.24 13.79 22.61
N LYS A 260 -16.55 12.50 22.51
CA LYS A 260 -17.90 11.95 22.75
C LYS A 260 -18.04 11.25 24.09
N CYS A 261 -16.96 10.69 24.63
CA CYS A 261 -17.01 10.05 25.94
C CYS A 261 -17.24 11.08 27.06
N PRO A 262 -17.74 10.68 28.23
CA PRO A 262 -18.02 11.59 29.32
C PRO A 262 -16.84 12.47 29.73
N ASN A 263 -15.61 11.96 29.61
CA ASN A 263 -14.40 12.71 29.94
C ASN A 263 -14.09 13.81 28.91
N CYS A 264 -14.35 13.57 27.63
CA CYS A 264 -14.05 14.48 26.52
C CYS A 264 -15.20 15.41 26.16
N ALA A 265 -16.45 15.09 26.56
CA ALA A 265 -17.64 15.85 26.19
C ALA A 265 -17.61 17.33 26.64
N PRO A 266 -17.06 17.69 27.82
CA PRO A 266 -16.90 19.10 28.20
C PRO A 266 -16.03 19.87 27.22
N ASP A 267 -14.86 19.33 26.86
CA ASP A 267 -13.93 19.95 25.90
C ASP A 267 -14.58 20.12 24.52
N ARG A 268 -15.35 19.10 24.08
CA ARG A 268 -16.10 19.18 22.82
C ARG A 268 -17.18 20.26 22.88
N GLY A 269 -17.82 20.45 24.03
CA GLY A 269 -18.79 21.55 24.24
C GLY A 269 -18.14 22.92 24.11
N GLU A 270 -16.92 23.08 24.62
CA GLU A 270 -16.18 24.34 24.60
C GLU A 270 -15.50 24.58 23.24
N TYR A 271 -14.74 23.59 22.72
CA TYR A 271 -13.88 23.77 21.54
C TYR A 271 -14.48 23.22 20.25
N GLY A 272 -15.52 22.39 20.29
CA GLY A 272 -16.04 21.63 19.15
C GLY A 272 -15.13 20.44 18.78
N LYS A 273 -15.56 19.64 17.77
CA LYS A 273 -14.81 18.46 17.31
C LYS A 273 -13.36 18.83 16.92
N ASN A 274 -13.25 19.80 16.03
CA ASN A 274 -11.95 20.19 15.47
C ASN A 274 -11.04 20.83 16.54
N GLY A 275 -11.60 21.64 17.42
CA GLY A 275 -10.83 22.24 18.52
C GLY A 275 -10.26 21.20 19.47
N VAL A 276 -11.01 20.15 19.83
CA VAL A 276 -10.47 19.03 20.63
C VAL A 276 -9.32 18.32 19.91
N TYR A 277 -9.50 18.06 18.61
CA TYR A 277 -8.46 17.47 17.77
C TYR A 277 -7.18 18.33 17.76
N LEU A 278 -7.31 19.61 17.47
CA LEU A 278 -6.17 20.55 17.40
C LEU A 278 -5.48 20.75 18.75
N GLN A 279 -6.23 20.82 19.86
CA GLN A 279 -5.67 20.89 21.20
C GLN A 279 -4.83 19.65 21.54
N TYR A 280 -5.32 18.47 21.13
CA TYR A 280 -4.56 17.24 21.32
C TYR A 280 -3.27 17.23 20.50
N PHE A 281 -3.31 17.60 19.22
CA PHE A 281 -2.11 17.68 18.40
C PHE A 281 -1.16 18.81 18.80
N ARG A 282 -1.64 19.88 19.42
CA ARG A 282 -0.80 20.89 20.06
C ARG A 282 0.03 20.26 21.20
N TYR A 283 -0.59 19.40 22.02
CA TYR A 283 0.13 18.64 23.04
C TYR A 283 1.17 17.68 22.41
N ILE A 284 0.81 16.92 21.41
CA ILE A 284 1.73 16.00 20.69
C ILE A 284 2.92 16.78 20.11
N ASN A 285 2.64 17.90 19.46
CA ASN A 285 3.66 18.77 18.88
C ASN A 285 4.65 19.30 19.94
N SER A 286 4.17 19.63 21.15
CA SER A 286 5.05 20.08 22.21
C SER A 286 6.05 18.98 22.63
N LEU A 287 5.60 17.73 22.74
CA LEU A 287 6.46 16.59 23.05
C LEU A 287 7.55 16.37 21.98
N LEU A 288 7.18 16.47 20.70
CA LEU A 288 8.12 16.33 19.59
C LEU A 288 9.11 17.51 19.54
N LYS A 289 8.65 18.73 19.78
CA LYS A 289 9.47 19.93 19.80
C LYS A 289 10.53 19.90 20.92
N GLU A 290 10.19 19.38 22.11
CA GLU A 290 11.12 19.14 23.21
C GLU A 290 12.25 18.18 22.82
N ARG A 291 11.97 17.25 21.90
CA ARG A 291 12.93 16.28 21.35
C ARG A 291 13.62 16.78 20.07
N GLY A 292 13.40 18.03 19.65
CA GLY A 292 13.97 18.60 18.44
C GLY A 292 13.43 17.99 17.14
N LYS A 293 12.22 17.38 17.17
CA LYS A 293 11.59 16.73 16.02
C LYS A 293 10.42 17.54 15.48
N LYS A 294 10.19 17.46 14.18
CA LYS A 294 9.00 18.00 13.53
C LYS A 294 7.88 16.98 13.54
N MET A 295 6.67 17.45 13.71
CA MET A 295 5.46 16.63 13.63
C MET A 295 5.02 16.48 12.17
N GLY A 296 4.87 15.26 11.67
CA GLY A 296 4.12 14.96 10.45
C GLY A 296 2.70 14.54 10.82
N ILE A 297 1.69 15.05 10.11
CA ILE A 297 0.29 14.73 10.37
C ILE A 297 -0.49 14.63 9.06
N TRP A 298 -1.39 13.63 8.94
CA TRP A 298 -2.33 13.59 7.84
C TRP A 298 -3.28 14.79 7.89
N ALA A 299 -3.58 15.38 6.75
CA ALA A 299 -4.17 16.69 6.67
C ALA A 299 -5.71 16.71 6.63
N ASP A 300 -6.35 15.60 6.43
CA ASP A 300 -7.79 15.51 6.16
C ASP A 300 -8.67 16.11 7.27
N GLU A 301 -8.34 15.87 8.54
CA GLU A 301 -9.12 16.45 9.66
C GLU A 301 -8.89 17.97 9.80
N VAL A 302 -7.72 18.47 9.39
CA VAL A 302 -7.44 19.93 9.35
C VAL A 302 -8.19 20.58 8.19
N LEU A 303 -8.21 19.93 7.02
CA LEU A 303 -8.91 20.42 5.83
C LEU A 303 -10.42 20.46 5.98
N ILE A 304 -11.01 19.64 6.86
CA ILE A 304 -12.45 19.69 7.17
C ILE A 304 -12.87 21.05 7.72
N MET A 305 -11.96 21.81 8.30
CA MET A 305 -12.22 23.16 8.82
C MET A 305 -12.54 24.16 7.71
N GLU A 306 -11.93 24.02 6.52
CA GLU A 306 -12.17 24.91 5.39
C GLU A 306 -13.45 24.51 4.63
N PRO A 307 -14.48 25.36 4.56
CA PRO A 307 -15.74 25.03 3.90
C PRO A 307 -15.60 24.60 2.43
N GLU A 308 -14.56 25.09 1.74
CA GLU A 308 -14.31 24.78 0.33
C GLU A 308 -13.68 23.40 0.14
N CYS A 309 -13.03 22.84 1.17
CA CYS A 309 -12.42 21.52 1.15
C CYS A 309 -13.33 20.37 1.59
N ARG A 310 -14.64 20.60 1.72
CA ARG A 310 -15.64 19.65 2.24
C ARG A 310 -15.76 18.34 1.47
N PHE A 311 -15.38 18.29 0.22
CA PHE A 311 -15.58 17.10 -0.61
C PHE A 311 -14.75 15.90 -0.16
N TRP A 312 -13.75 16.13 0.67
CA TRP A 312 -12.78 15.11 1.05
C TRP A 312 -13.40 13.94 1.82
N ASN A 313 -14.32 14.19 2.76
CA ASN A 313 -14.77 13.15 3.68
C ASN A 313 -16.27 12.90 3.71
N PHE A 314 -17.10 13.55 2.87
CA PHE A 314 -18.57 13.49 2.98
C PHE A 314 -19.11 13.84 4.39
N ARG A 315 -18.26 14.34 5.28
CA ARG A 315 -18.62 14.67 6.66
C ARG A 315 -19.24 16.04 6.71
N LYS A 316 -20.31 16.16 7.51
CA LYS A 316 -20.93 17.46 7.75
C LYS A 316 -20.03 18.32 8.61
N HIS A 317 -19.79 19.53 8.16
CA HIS A 317 -19.04 20.53 8.88
C HIS A 317 -19.82 21.01 10.10
N GLU A 318 -19.20 21.00 11.29
CA GLU A 318 -19.71 21.59 12.52
C GLU A 318 -19.07 22.98 12.79
N CYS A 319 -18.47 23.63 11.78
CA CYS A 319 -17.69 24.83 11.97
C CYS A 319 -18.46 26.10 11.61
N SER A 320 -18.60 27.03 12.57
CA SER A 320 -19.00 28.41 12.32
C SER A 320 -17.79 29.28 11.97
N PRO A 321 -17.96 30.48 11.35
CA PRO A 321 -16.84 31.38 11.06
C PRO A 321 -15.99 31.74 12.27
N ASP A 322 -16.61 31.91 13.45
CA ASP A 322 -15.87 32.23 14.68
C ASP A 322 -15.06 31.02 15.18
N LYS A 323 -15.63 29.81 15.07
CA LYS A 323 -14.92 28.57 15.38
C LYS A 323 -13.74 28.36 14.42
N PHE A 324 -13.93 28.55 13.14
CA PHE A 324 -12.85 28.47 12.15
C PHE A 324 -11.68 29.39 12.51
N LYS A 325 -11.98 30.62 12.94
CA LYS A 325 -10.94 31.57 13.37
C LYS A 325 -10.18 31.06 14.58
N GLN A 326 -10.87 30.54 15.61
CA GLN A 326 -10.23 29.97 16.79
C GLN A 326 -9.35 28.76 16.45
N ASP A 327 -9.85 27.87 15.59
CA ASP A 327 -9.12 26.70 15.15
C ASP A 327 -7.84 27.09 14.36
N MET A 328 -7.93 28.11 13.51
CA MET A 328 -6.79 28.63 12.75
C MET A 328 -5.74 29.31 13.65
N GLU A 329 -6.10 29.85 14.81
CA GLU A 329 -5.13 30.32 15.79
C GLU A 329 -4.22 29.16 16.26
N ILE A 330 -4.80 27.99 16.57
CA ILE A 330 -4.02 26.80 16.95
C ILE A 330 -3.19 26.27 15.78
N VAL A 331 -3.76 26.21 14.57
CA VAL A 331 -3.00 25.79 13.38
C VAL A 331 -1.79 26.70 13.14
N ASN A 332 -1.94 28.00 13.38
CA ASN A 332 -0.83 28.94 13.28
C ASN A 332 0.26 28.71 14.33
N GLU A 333 -0.10 28.29 15.56
CA GLU A 333 0.89 27.88 16.58
C GLU A 333 1.68 26.63 16.15
N LEU A 334 1.04 25.73 15.43
CA LEU A 334 1.65 24.49 14.93
C LEU A 334 2.55 24.71 13.70
N ARG A 335 2.38 25.81 12.95
CA ARG A 335 2.96 26.06 11.62
C ARG A 335 4.45 25.72 11.51
N ASP A 336 5.27 26.21 12.46
CA ASP A 336 6.73 26.16 12.33
C ASP A 336 7.31 24.76 12.58
N ASN A 337 6.57 23.89 13.30
CA ASN A 337 7.03 22.56 13.69
C ASN A 337 6.17 21.43 13.13
N THR A 338 5.25 21.73 12.21
CA THR A 338 4.35 20.72 11.63
C THR A 338 4.44 20.71 10.12
N ILE A 339 4.44 19.50 9.55
CA ILE A 339 4.32 19.24 8.13
C ILE A 339 2.98 18.53 7.92
N PHE A 340 2.15 19.08 7.06
CA PHE A 340 0.84 18.55 6.73
C PHE A 340 0.93 17.66 5.49
N TYR A 341 0.41 16.43 5.57
CA TYR A 341 0.43 15.45 4.50
C TYR A 341 -0.92 15.42 3.81
N ASP A 342 -1.00 16.13 2.67
CA ASP A 342 -2.20 16.27 1.87
C ASP A 342 -2.37 15.07 0.94
N TRP A 343 -3.16 14.08 1.38
CA TRP A 343 -3.36 12.84 0.65
C TRP A 343 -4.59 12.88 -0.27
N PHE A 344 -4.39 12.59 -1.56
CA PHE A 344 -5.45 12.48 -2.54
C PHE A 344 -5.08 11.48 -3.64
N TYR A 345 -5.90 10.45 -3.85
CA TYR A 345 -5.51 9.28 -4.66
C TYR A 345 -6.09 9.27 -6.07
N ASN A 346 -7.04 10.17 -6.39
CA ASN A 346 -7.81 10.13 -7.63
C ASN A 346 -7.51 11.30 -8.58
N GLY A 347 -6.39 11.95 -8.44
CA GLY A 347 -5.97 13.07 -9.28
C GLY A 347 -5.72 14.37 -8.51
N ALA A 348 -5.90 15.51 -9.15
CA ALA A 348 -5.60 16.80 -8.55
C ALA A 348 -6.57 17.20 -7.43
N SER A 349 -6.03 17.77 -6.36
CA SER A 349 -6.79 18.45 -5.32
C SER A 349 -6.28 19.87 -5.13
N ARG A 350 -6.57 20.75 -6.07
CA ARG A 350 -6.10 22.14 -6.03
C ARG A 350 -6.60 22.87 -4.79
N LEU A 351 -7.86 22.66 -4.39
CA LEU A 351 -8.46 23.35 -3.25
C LEU A 351 -7.73 23.07 -1.93
N THR A 352 -7.35 21.82 -1.70
CA THR A 352 -6.63 21.44 -0.47
C THR A 352 -5.23 22.03 -0.44
N GLN A 353 -4.53 22.00 -1.56
CA GLN A 353 -3.18 22.53 -1.69
C GLN A 353 -3.14 24.05 -1.62
N GLU A 354 -4.13 24.75 -2.20
CA GLU A 354 -4.31 26.21 -2.07
C GLU A 354 -4.55 26.64 -0.61
N PHE A 355 -5.23 25.80 0.19
CA PHE A 355 -5.39 26.06 1.61
C PHE A 355 -4.03 26.14 2.32
N PHE A 356 -3.13 25.17 2.13
CA PHE A 356 -1.81 25.19 2.76
C PHE A 356 -0.96 26.36 2.25
N HIS A 357 -0.97 26.58 0.94
CA HIS A 357 -0.24 27.71 0.33
C HIS A 357 -0.72 29.06 0.88
N LYS A 358 -2.03 29.31 0.87
CA LYS A 358 -2.68 30.54 1.35
C LYS A 358 -2.33 30.84 2.82
N HIS A 359 -2.27 29.81 3.66
CA HIS A 359 -1.97 29.97 5.08
C HIS A 359 -0.48 29.83 5.42
N GLY A 360 0.39 29.67 4.43
CA GLY A 360 1.85 29.53 4.63
C GLY A 360 2.23 28.30 5.44
N LEU A 361 1.48 27.19 5.31
CA LEU A 361 1.69 25.94 6.00
C LEU A 361 2.60 25.03 5.15
N GLN A 362 3.55 24.36 5.81
CA GLN A 362 4.40 23.36 5.15
C GLN A 362 3.58 22.11 4.83
N PHE A 363 3.61 21.67 3.57
CA PHE A 363 2.87 20.46 3.19
C PHE A 363 3.65 19.57 2.20
N ILE A 364 3.29 18.30 2.19
CA ILE A 364 3.73 17.28 1.26
C ILE A 364 2.48 16.71 0.58
N ALA A 365 2.47 16.65 -0.74
CA ALA A 365 1.39 16.03 -1.48
C ALA A 365 1.56 14.51 -1.51
N CYS A 366 0.49 13.77 -1.20
CA CYS A 366 0.52 12.33 -1.04
C CYS A 366 -0.41 11.62 -2.02
N SER A 367 0.17 10.88 -2.96
CA SER A 367 -0.55 9.93 -3.83
C SER A 367 -0.59 8.53 -3.22
N SER A 368 -1.15 7.57 -3.94
CA SER A 368 -1.16 6.16 -3.53
C SER A 368 -0.91 5.25 -4.72
N THR A 369 -0.32 4.08 -4.46
CA THR A 369 -0.21 3.00 -5.45
C THR A 369 -1.56 2.43 -5.86
N PHE A 370 -2.61 2.68 -5.10
CA PHE A 370 -3.97 2.12 -5.26
C PHE A 370 -4.06 0.59 -5.18
N THR A 371 -2.98 -0.09 -4.81
CA THR A 371 -2.95 -1.55 -4.68
C THR A 371 -3.89 -2.08 -3.61
N CYS A 372 -4.33 -1.20 -2.68
CA CYS A 372 -5.37 -1.54 -1.72
C CYS A 372 -6.76 -1.77 -2.36
N TYR A 373 -6.98 -1.35 -3.60
CA TYR A 373 -8.25 -1.49 -4.29
C TYR A 373 -8.15 -2.32 -5.57
N MET A 374 -6.96 -2.51 -6.15
CA MET A 374 -6.76 -3.16 -7.43
C MET A 374 -5.69 -4.25 -7.34
N THR A 375 -5.83 -5.28 -8.15
CA THR A 375 -4.85 -6.37 -8.29
C THR A 375 -3.79 -6.08 -9.34
N SER A 376 -3.98 -5.02 -10.12
CA SER A 376 -3.02 -4.53 -11.09
C SER A 376 -2.88 -3.02 -10.94
N PRO A 377 -1.66 -2.46 -10.90
CA PRO A 377 -1.49 -1.02 -10.90
C PRO A 377 -2.05 -0.44 -12.20
N SER A 378 -2.97 0.51 -12.05
CA SER A 378 -3.54 1.22 -13.20
C SER A 378 -2.53 2.23 -13.73
N LEU A 379 -2.34 2.30 -15.05
CA LEU A 379 -1.59 3.40 -15.67
C LEU A 379 -2.24 4.75 -15.41
N GLY A 380 -3.56 4.78 -15.18
CA GLY A 380 -4.27 5.95 -14.69
C GLY A 380 -3.69 6.52 -13.41
N GLN A 381 -3.03 5.71 -12.58
CA GLN A 381 -2.37 6.17 -11.37
C GLN A 381 -1.19 7.09 -11.66
N GLY A 382 -0.40 6.83 -12.72
CA GLY A 382 0.64 7.76 -13.15
C GLY A 382 0.10 9.13 -13.56
N TYR A 383 -1.06 9.17 -14.23
CA TYR A 383 -1.75 10.43 -14.53
C TYR A 383 -2.33 11.11 -13.29
N ALA A 384 -2.86 10.35 -12.36
CA ALA A 384 -3.37 10.88 -11.09
C ALA A 384 -2.24 11.51 -10.26
N GLU A 385 -1.09 10.86 -10.18
CA GLU A 385 0.11 11.40 -9.54
C GLU A 385 0.58 12.68 -10.23
N HIS A 386 0.68 12.67 -11.56
CA HIS A 386 1.07 13.85 -12.33
C HIS A 386 0.12 15.03 -12.06
N ALA A 387 -1.18 14.81 -12.07
CA ALA A 387 -2.17 15.87 -11.82
C ALA A 387 -2.05 16.44 -10.39
N LEU A 388 -1.90 15.57 -9.38
CA LEU A 388 -1.72 15.98 -7.99
C LEU A 388 -0.41 16.76 -7.80
N TYR A 389 0.68 16.24 -8.33
CA TYR A 389 2.02 16.77 -8.12
C TYR A 389 2.30 18.05 -8.90
N SER A 390 1.70 18.20 -10.10
CA SER A 390 1.79 19.47 -10.86
C SER A 390 1.27 20.65 -10.04
N THR A 391 0.12 20.48 -9.41
CA THR A 391 -0.47 21.53 -8.56
C THR A 391 0.35 21.74 -7.29
N ALA A 392 0.83 20.66 -6.69
CA ALA A 392 1.66 20.73 -5.48
C ALA A 392 3.00 21.46 -5.74
N GLU A 393 3.64 21.20 -6.89
CA GLU A 393 4.87 21.88 -7.31
C GLU A 393 4.62 23.38 -7.52
N GLU A 394 3.51 23.73 -8.20
CA GLU A 394 3.09 25.13 -8.41
C GLU A 394 2.87 25.87 -7.07
N LEU A 395 2.24 25.21 -6.10
CA LEU A 395 1.86 25.79 -4.82
C LEU A 395 2.92 25.64 -3.72
N GLY A 396 4.13 25.18 -4.06
CA GLY A 396 5.28 25.19 -3.17
C GLY A 396 5.29 24.07 -2.12
N ALA A 397 4.78 22.89 -2.44
CA ALA A 397 4.96 21.69 -1.61
C ALA A 397 6.44 21.42 -1.34
N MET A 398 6.78 20.94 -0.15
CA MET A 398 8.15 20.56 0.21
C MET A 398 8.67 19.37 -0.61
N GLY A 399 7.77 18.58 -1.16
CA GLY A 399 8.00 17.39 -1.94
C GLY A 399 6.75 16.53 -2.00
N MET A 400 6.94 15.26 -2.39
CA MET A 400 5.84 14.36 -2.67
C MET A 400 6.12 12.99 -2.07
N LEU A 401 5.05 12.32 -1.66
CA LEU A 401 5.07 11.00 -1.07
C LEU A 401 4.08 10.09 -1.81
N THR A 402 4.55 9.01 -2.39
CA THR A 402 3.67 7.95 -2.89
C THR A 402 3.49 6.90 -1.82
N THR A 403 2.25 6.71 -1.36
CA THR A 403 1.91 5.75 -0.31
C THR A 403 1.56 4.38 -0.89
N ASP A 404 2.06 3.32 -0.29
CA ASP A 404 1.66 1.96 -0.58
C ASP A 404 0.85 1.39 0.58
N TRP A 405 -0.47 1.42 0.43
CA TRP A 405 -1.39 0.84 1.39
C TRP A 405 -1.59 -0.63 1.04
N ILE A 406 -0.77 -1.47 1.63
CA ILE A 406 -0.98 -2.90 1.54
C ILE A 406 -2.17 -3.20 2.41
N ASN A 407 -3.25 -3.45 1.75
CA ASN A 407 -4.38 -3.83 2.53
C ASN A 407 -4.34 -5.30 2.88
N GLN A 408 -5.26 -5.62 3.73
CA GLN A 408 -5.56 -6.90 4.31
C GLN A 408 -5.90 -8.01 3.29
N ILE A 409 -5.72 -7.76 2.01
CA ILE A 409 -5.87 -8.77 0.97
C ILE A 409 -4.56 -9.56 0.81
N GLY A 410 -3.49 -9.12 1.47
CA GLY A 410 -2.17 -9.75 1.38
C GLY A 410 -1.51 -9.56 0.01
N LEU A 411 -1.89 -8.50 -0.71
CA LEU A 411 -1.17 -8.09 -1.90
C LEU A 411 0.12 -7.40 -1.49
N HIS A 412 1.18 -7.71 -2.18
CA HIS A 412 2.51 -7.31 -1.84
C HIS A 412 2.88 -5.95 -2.46
N ALA A 413 3.72 -5.15 -1.80
CA ALA A 413 4.23 -3.88 -2.30
C ALA A 413 4.93 -3.98 -3.67
N GLU A 414 5.35 -5.17 -4.10
CA GLU A 414 5.90 -5.39 -5.45
C GLU A 414 4.93 -4.98 -6.57
N LEU A 415 3.61 -5.03 -6.31
CA LEU A 415 2.62 -4.52 -7.27
C LEU A 415 2.65 -2.99 -7.40
N GLY A 416 3.09 -2.30 -6.37
CA GLY A 416 3.14 -0.85 -6.30
C GLY A 416 4.34 -0.21 -7.01
N TRP A 417 5.31 -0.99 -7.54
CA TRP A 417 6.54 -0.41 -8.07
C TRP A 417 6.35 0.57 -9.21
N PHE A 418 5.37 0.36 -10.10
CA PHE A 418 5.11 1.32 -11.17
C PHE A 418 4.75 2.71 -10.61
N PRO A 419 3.68 2.87 -9.80
CA PRO A 419 3.37 4.18 -9.21
C PRO A 419 4.45 4.69 -8.26
N LEU A 420 5.12 3.85 -7.47
CA LEU A 420 6.25 4.28 -6.64
C LEU A 420 7.39 4.88 -7.47
N ALA A 421 7.71 4.26 -8.60
CA ALA A 421 8.75 4.74 -9.50
C ALA A 421 8.32 6.01 -10.26
N SER A 422 7.04 6.11 -10.68
CA SER A 422 6.51 7.30 -11.35
C SER A 422 6.48 8.50 -10.42
N GLY A 423 6.05 8.34 -9.18
CA GLY A 423 6.06 9.39 -8.17
C GLY A 423 7.48 9.88 -7.86
N LEU A 424 8.46 8.99 -7.72
CA LEU A 424 9.85 9.37 -7.53
C LEU A 424 10.45 10.06 -8.75
N ALA A 425 10.07 9.64 -9.97
CA ALA A 425 10.51 10.29 -11.20
C ALA A 425 9.96 11.72 -11.32
N LEU A 426 8.67 11.93 -11.04
CA LEU A 426 8.04 13.25 -10.99
C LEU A 426 8.71 14.17 -9.96
N ASN A 427 9.01 13.63 -8.79
CA ASN A 427 9.74 14.35 -7.74
C ASN A 427 11.15 14.78 -8.15
N TRP A 428 11.82 13.93 -8.94
CA TRP A 428 13.17 14.25 -9.42
C TRP A 428 13.15 15.20 -10.59
N CYS A 429 12.39 14.87 -11.64
CA CYS A 429 12.39 15.62 -12.91
C CYS A 429 11.57 16.91 -12.85
N GLY A 430 10.58 16.98 -11.97
CA GLY A 430 9.49 17.95 -11.97
C GLY A 430 8.39 17.59 -12.97
N CYS A 431 7.20 18.12 -12.72
CA CYS A 431 6.03 17.91 -13.57
C CYS A 431 6.13 18.75 -14.85
N GLY A 432 5.85 18.13 -15.99
CA GLY A 432 5.75 18.78 -17.30
C GLY A 432 4.31 18.77 -17.81
N GLU A 433 4.11 19.20 -19.06
CA GLU A 433 2.76 19.24 -19.64
C GLU A 433 2.10 17.87 -19.76
N LYS A 434 2.88 16.83 -20.06
CA LYS A 434 2.35 15.49 -20.32
C LYS A 434 2.68 14.45 -19.24
N PHE A 435 3.74 14.63 -18.49
CA PHE A 435 4.19 13.81 -17.37
C PHE A 435 5.39 14.48 -16.69
N CYS A 436 6.63 13.99 -16.88
CA CYS A 436 7.84 14.70 -16.46
C CYS A 436 8.17 15.84 -17.42
N LYS A 437 8.97 16.82 -17.00
CA LYS A 437 9.33 17.99 -17.84
C LYS A 437 9.82 17.60 -19.23
N ASN A 438 10.56 16.51 -19.36
CA ASN A 438 11.19 16.08 -20.60
C ASN A 438 10.65 14.77 -21.16
N HIS A 439 9.58 14.20 -20.56
CA HIS A 439 9.05 12.89 -20.96
C HIS A 439 7.55 12.79 -20.83
N THR A 440 6.98 12.03 -21.75
CA THR A 440 5.63 11.47 -21.66
C THR A 440 5.60 10.27 -20.71
N LEU A 441 4.40 9.89 -20.26
CA LEU A 441 4.20 8.69 -19.47
C LEU A 441 4.62 7.41 -20.24
N ASP A 442 4.38 7.36 -21.54
CA ASP A 442 4.74 6.19 -22.37
C ASP A 442 6.26 6.03 -22.47
N GLU A 443 7.02 7.13 -22.62
CA GLU A 443 8.49 7.10 -22.61
C GLU A 443 9.03 6.68 -21.24
N PHE A 444 8.39 7.15 -20.16
CA PHE A 444 8.72 6.70 -18.81
C PHE A 444 8.46 5.19 -18.64
N LEU A 445 7.31 4.69 -19.09
CA LEU A 445 6.94 3.28 -19.00
C LEU A 445 7.93 2.39 -19.74
N GLN A 446 8.40 2.81 -20.92
CA GLN A 446 9.38 2.05 -21.69
C GLN A 446 10.73 1.99 -20.95
N ALA A 447 11.18 3.11 -20.43
CA ALA A 447 12.40 3.15 -19.61
C ALA A 447 12.26 2.32 -18.34
N TYR A 448 11.12 2.40 -17.65
CA TYR A 448 10.81 1.62 -16.46
C TYR A 448 10.78 0.11 -16.76
N SER A 449 10.09 -0.32 -17.83
CA SER A 449 10.02 -1.73 -18.25
C SER A 449 11.40 -2.31 -18.48
N PHE A 450 12.28 -1.56 -19.16
CA PHE A 450 13.64 -1.96 -19.38
C PHE A 450 14.46 -1.98 -18.08
N GLN A 451 14.42 -0.89 -17.30
CA GLN A 451 15.27 -0.78 -16.11
C GLN A 451 14.82 -1.71 -14.98
N ALA A 452 13.53 -1.91 -14.78
CA ALA A 452 13.03 -2.82 -13.76
C ALA A 452 13.20 -4.30 -14.17
N TYR A 453 12.87 -4.65 -15.42
CA TYR A 453 12.70 -6.05 -15.82
C TYR A 453 13.51 -6.48 -17.07
N GLY A 454 14.25 -5.58 -17.70
CA GLY A 454 15.01 -5.88 -18.91
C GLY A 454 14.17 -6.16 -20.15
N ILE A 455 12.91 -5.68 -20.16
CA ILE A 455 11.97 -5.84 -21.27
C ILE A 455 12.09 -4.62 -22.18
N GLU A 456 12.46 -4.84 -23.44
CA GLU A 456 12.65 -3.79 -24.46
C GLU A 456 11.42 -3.56 -25.33
N ASP A 457 10.57 -4.56 -25.44
CA ASP A 457 9.33 -4.49 -26.21
C ASP A 457 8.16 -3.96 -25.37
N GLU A 458 7.03 -3.73 -25.99
CA GLU A 458 5.84 -3.18 -25.35
C GLU A 458 4.98 -4.22 -24.60
N SER A 459 5.41 -5.49 -24.55
CA SER A 459 4.59 -6.59 -24.01
C SER A 459 4.14 -6.38 -22.58
N LEU A 460 5.03 -5.89 -21.70
CA LEU A 460 4.69 -5.58 -20.31
C LEU A 460 3.75 -4.37 -20.23
N ILE A 461 4.01 -3.35 -21.02
CA ILE A 461 3.22 -2.10 -21.03
C ILE A 461 1.80 -2.41 -21.52
N GLU A 462 1.65 -3.17 -22.60
CA GLU A 462 0.34 -3.61 -23.11
C GLU A 462 -0.42 -4.42 -22.05
N TYR A 463 0.27 -5.34 -21.37
CA TYR A 463 -0.34 -6.13 -20.31
C TYR A 463 -0.81 -5.25 -19.14
N LEU A 464 0.04 -4.39 -18.59
CA LEU A 464 -0.28 -3.53 -17.45
C LEU A 464 -1.41 -2.55 -17.79
N ARG A 465 -1.38 -1.96 -19.00
CA ARG A 465 -2.45 -1.07 -19.47
C ARG A 465 -3.78 -1.82 -19.53
N TYR A 466 -3.80 -2.95 -20.21
CA TYR A 466 -5.01 -3.73 -20.36
C TYR A 466 -5.55 -4.23 -19.01
N ALA A 467 -4.69 -4.72 -18.13
CA ALA A 467 -5.08 -5.20 -16.80
C ALA A 467 -5.66 -4.09 -15.93
N GLY A 468 -5.02 -2.91 -15.89
CA GLY A 468 -5.48 -1.77 -15.13
C GLY A 468 -6.80 -1.18 -15.66
N ASP A 469 -6.91 -1.01 -16.97
CA ASP A 469 -8.13 -0.51 -17.62
C ASP A 469 -9.29 -1.48 -17.41
N PHE A 470 -9.05 -2.77 -17.56
CA PHE A 470 -10.04 -3.82 -17.37
C PHE A 470 -10.59 -3.82 -15.93
N GLU A 471 -9.73 -3.73 -14.94
CA GLU A 471 -10.15 -3.64 -13.53
C GLU A 471 -10.93 -2.33 -13.27
N SER A 472 -10.49 -1.21 -13.80
CA SER A 472 -11.17 0.09 -13.66
C SER A 472 -12.57 0.07 -14.30
N GLU A 473 -12.73 -0.48 -15.48
CA GLU A 473 -14.02 -0.64 -16.15
C GLU A 473 -14.95 -1.57 -15.36
N LEU A 474 -14.42 -2.71 -14.91
CA LEU A 474 -15.20 -3.65 -14.11
C LEU A 474 -15.73 -2.99 -12.84
N LEU A 475 -14.92 -2.17 -12.19
CA LEU A 475 -15.32 -1.43 -10.99
C LEU A 475 -16.30 -0.30 -11.27
N SER A 476 -16.18 0.37 -12.42
CA SER A 476 -17.10 1.43 -12.82
C SER A 476 -18.53 0.93 -13.04
N ALA A 477 -18.69 -0.36 -13.36
CA ALA A 477 -20.00 -1.01 -13.50
C ALA A 477 -20.76 -1.13 -12.16
N PHE A 478 -20.10 -0.92 -11.01
CA PHE A 478 -20.74 -0.96 -9.70
C PHE A 478 -21.17 0.43 -9.21
N PRO A 479 -22.27 0.51 -8.46
CA PRO A 479 -22.61 1.72 -7.74
C PRO A 479 -21.43 2.20 -6.89
N PRO A 480 -21.16 3.51 -6.79
CA PRO A 480 -20.00 4.05 -6.06
C PRO A 480 -19.85 3.50 -4.64
N GLN A 481 -20.95 3.31 -3.92
CA GLN A 481 -20.98 2.79 -2.56
C GLN A 481 -20.55 1.33 -2.44
N LEU A 482 -20.62 0.58 -3.55
CA LEU A 482 -20.26 -0.84 -3.61
C LEU A 482 -18.89 -1.07 -4.26
N ARG A 483 -18.27 -0.05 -4.86
CA ARG A 483 -17.01 -0.23 -5.60
C ARG A 483 -15.90 -0.76 -4.70
N GLY A 484 -15.65 -0.15 -3.56
CA GLY A 484 -14.65 -0.62 -2.61
C GLY A 484 -14.96 -2.03 -2.10
N LEU A 485 -16.24 -2.31 -1.80
CA LEU A 485 -16.69 -3.63 -1.38
C LEU A 485 -16.57 -4.66 -2.53
N ALA A 486 -16.87 -4.25 -3.75
CA ALA A 486 -16.78 -5.09 -4.94
C ALA A 486 -15.31 -5.52 -5.20
N ILE A 487 -14.37 -4.59 -5.13
CA ILE A 487 -12.95 -4.87 -5.31
C ILE A 487 -12.44 -5.80 -4.22
N ARG A 488 -12.70 -5.46 -2.97
CA ARG A 488 -12.34 -6.30 -1.84
C ARG A 488 -12.88 -7.71 -2.00
N LYS A 489 -14.14 -7.85 -2.43
CA LYS A 489 -14.75 -9.15 -2.69
C LYS A 489 -14.26 -9.83 -3.97
N MET A 490 -13.79 -9.09 -4.96
CA MET A 490 -13.16 -9.68 -6.14
C MET A 490 -11.84 -10.37 -5.78
N VAL A 491 -10.99 -9.75 -5.02
CA VAL A 491 -9.75 -10.35 -4.54
C VAL A 491 -10.04 -11.41 -3.48
N PHE A 492 -10.99 -11.18 -2.57
CA PHE A 492 -11.46 -12.19 -1.61
C PHE A 492 -12.19 -13.36 -2.28
N SER A 493 -12.70 -13.21 -3.49
CA SER A 493 -13.40 -14.30 -4.16
C SER A 493 -12.49 -15.39 -4.69
N THR A 494 -11.22 -15.12 -4.88
CA THR A 494 -10.22 -16.17 -5.06
C THR A 494 -10.09 -17.01 -3.80
N THR A 495 -10.45 -16.44 -2.65
CA THR A 495 -10.33 -17.02 -1.33
C THR A 495 -11.67 -17.38 -0.69
N ASN A 496 -12.78 -16.75 -1.10
CA ASN A 496 -14.14 -17.10 -0.67
C ASN A 496 -15.12 -17.08 -1.86
N PRO A 497 -15.29 -18.20 -2.57
CA PRO A 497 -16.09 -18.25 -3.79
C PRO A 497 -17.57 -17.90 -3.60
N LEU A 498 -18.09 -17.92 -2.37
CA LEU A 498 -19.52 -17.74 -2.12
C LEU A 498 -19.92 -16.31 -1.86
N THR A 499 -19.05 -15.55 -1.23
CA THR A 499 -19.32 -14.14 -0.95
C THR A 499 -19.41 -13.32 -2.24
N PHE A 500 -18.61 -13.69 -3.22
CA PHE A 500 -18.54 -12.98 -4.48
C PHE A 500 -19.77 -13.20 -5.38
N SER A 501 -20.35 -14.40 -5.39
CA SER A 501 -21.55 -14.69 -6.22
C SER A 501 -22.72 -13.76 -5.87
N MET A 502 -22.85 -13.34 -4.64
CA MET A 502 -23.93 -12.46 -4.20
C MET A 502 -23.83 -11.04 -4.78
N LEU A 503 -22.64 -10.56 -5.07
CA LEU A 503 -22.41 -9.20 -5.56
C LEU A 503 -22.31 -9.12 -7.10
N TYR A 504 -21.65 -10.07 -7.72
CA TYR A 504 -21.35 -10.02 -9.15
C TYR A 504 -22.30 -10.84 -10.02
N SER A 505 -22.94 -11.85 -9.46
CA SER A 505 -23.88 -12.67 -10.24
C SER A 505 -25.00 -11.87 -10.94
N PRO A 506 -25.53 -10.77 -10.38
CA PRO A 506 -26.49 -9.92 -11.09
C PRO A 506 -25.93 -9.22 -12.32
N TYR A 507 -24.63 -8.92 -12.33
CA TYR A 507 -23.97 -8.10 -13.34
C TYR A 507 -23.22 -8.93 -14.40
N LEU A 508 -22.83 -10.16 -14.08
CA LEU A 508 -22.08 -11.06 -14.95
C LEU A 508 -22.93 -12.27 -15.39
N LYS A 509 -23.98 -12.03 -16.15
CA LYS A 509 -24.86 -13.10 -16.70
C LYS A 509 -24.93 -13.03 -18.21
N GLY A 510 -25.13 -14.19 -18.84
CA GLY A 510 -25.34 -14.29 -20.29
C GLY A 510 -24.19 -13.65 -21.08
N ASP A 511 -24.51 -12.71 -21.95
CA ASP A 511 -23.54 -12.06 -22.83
C ASP A 511 -22.48 -11.25 -22.06
N ALA A 512 -22.84 -10.65 -20.94
CA ALA A 512 -21.87 -9.93 -20.11
C ALA A 512 -20.81 -10.87 -19.50
N PHE A 513 -21.19 -12.10 -19.14
CA PHE A 513 -20.21 -13.09 -18.70
C PHE A 513 -19.33 -13.59 -19.84
N ASN A 514 -19.89 -13.79 -21.04
CA ASN A 514 -19.10 -14.20 -22.19
C ASN A 514 -18.09 -13.12 -22.59
N ASP A 515 -18.49 -11.85 -22.57
CA ASP A 515 -17.57 -10.72 -22.79
C ASP A 515 -16.46 -10.70 -21.73
N TYR A 516 -16.81 -10.82 -20.46
CA TYR A 516 -15.83 -10.89 -19.37
C TYR A 516 -14.83 -12.04 -19.56
N LYS A 517 -15.32 -13.24 -19.90
CA LYS A 517 -14.49 -14.40 -20.16
C LYS A 517 -13.52 -14.17 -21.34
N ASN A 518 -13.98 -13.52 -22.42
CA ASN A 518 -13.15 -13.17 -23.57
C ASN A 518 -12.06 -12.16 -23.18
N ARG A 519 -12.39 -11.19 -22.35
CA ARG A 519 -11.43 -10.21 -21.82
C ARG A 519 -10.36 -10.87 -20.95
N VAL A 520 -10.73 -11.83 -20.11
CA VAL A 520 -9.77 -12.59 -19.29
C VAL A 520 -8.86 -13.45 -20.19
N ALA A 521 -9.38 -14.04 -21.26
CA ALA A 521 -8.56 -14.76 -22.23
C ALA A 521 -7.57 -13.82 -22.96
N LYS A 522 -7.97 -12.59 -23.25
CA LYS A 522 -7.07 -11.55 -23.79
C LYS A 522 -5.96 -11.16 -22.80
N LEU A 523 -6.29 -11.03 -21.52
CA LEU A 523 -5.32 -10.78 -20.47
C LEU A 523 -4.26 -11.90 -20.39
N GLU A 524 -4.70 -13.15 -20.50
CA GLU A 524 -3.82 -14.33 -20.57
C GLU A 524 -2.92 -14.32 -21.81
N GLU A 525 -3.47 -14.00 -22.98
CA GLU A 525 -2.72 -13.84 -24.22
C GLU A 525 -1.61 -12.80 -24.08
N LEU A 526 -1.95 -11.61 -23.53
CA LEU A 526 -0.98 -10.54 -23.35
C LEU A 526 0.11 -10.94 -22.36
N PHE A 527 -0.24 -11.54 -21.23
CA PHE A 527 0.76 -12.01 -20.26
C PHE A 527 1.72 -13.05 -20.85
N SER A 528 1.21 -13.92 -21.72
CA SER A 528 2.01 -14.97 -22.38
C SER A 528 3.09 -14.44 -23.33
N LYS A 529 2.96 -13.19 -23.78
CA LYS A 529 3.95 -12.53 -24.66
C LYS A 529 5.15 -11.99 -23.89
N ILE A 530 5.05 -11.81 -22.57
CA ILE A 530 6.14 -11.29 -21.76
C ILE A 530 7.24 -12.34 -21.62
N ASP A 531 8.47 -11.99 -21.97
CA ASP A 531 9.63 -12.88 -21.84
C ASP A 531 10.00 -13.08 -20.37
N LEU A 532 9.46 -14.12 -19.75
CA LEU A 532 9.69 -14.44 -18.34
C LEU A 532 11.12 -14.88 -18.03
N LYS A 533 11.92 -15.23 -19.03
CA LYS A 533 13.33 -15.65 -18.81
C LYS A 533 14.25 -14.49 -18.43
N LYS A 534 13.84 -13.27 -18.73
CA LYS A 534 14.58 -12.05 -18.38
C LYS A 534 14.13 -11.45 -17.04
N GLN A 535 13.15 -12.07 -16.35
CA GLN A 535 12.55 -11.54 -15.16
C GLN A 535 13.32 -11.95 -13.89
N ASP A 536 13.34 -11.08 -12.90
CA ASP A 536 13.77 -11.46 -11.57
C ASP A 536 12.68 -12.28 -10.84
N GLU A 537 13.06 -12.89 -9.70
CA GLU A 537 12.17 -13.75 -8.94
C GLU A 537 10.89 -13.04 -8.43
N TYR A 538 10.95 -11.71 -8.27
CA TYR A 538 9.84 -10.91 -7.75
C TYR A 538 8.83 -10.52 -8.84
N PHE A 539 9.21 -10.52 -10.10
CA PHE A 539 8.31 -10.12 -11.19
C PHE A 539 7.01 -10.92 -11.25
N PHE A 540 7.06 -12.20 -10.91
CA PHE A 540 5.90 -13.08 -11.06
C PHE A 540 4.64 -12.58 -10.30
N ILE A 541 4.79 -11.68 -9.33
CA ILE A 541 3.65 -11.07 -8.63
C ILE A 541 2.71 -10.33 -9.58
N ASN A 542 3.23 -9.79 -10.69
CA ASN A 542 2.41 -9.14 -11.71
C ASN A 542 1.36 -10.07 -12.34
N LYS A 543 1.53 -11.40 -12.20
CA LYS A 543 0.54 -12.39 -12.65
C LYS A 543 -0.73 -12.41 -11.79
N ILE A 544 -0.77 -11.71 -10.65
CA ILE A 544 -1.88 -11.84 -9.71
C ILE A 544 -3.22 -11.41 -10.30
N ALA A 545 -3.25 -10.34 -11.09
CA ALA A 545 -4.48 -9.89 -11.74
C ALA A 545 -5.07 -11.00 -12.63
N LEU A 546 -4.22 -11.61 -13.47
CA LEU A 546 -4.62 -12.72 -14.33
C LEU A 546 -5.19 -13.90 -13.53
N ILE A 547 -4.49 -14.31 -12.46
CA ILE A 547 -4.91 -15.42 -11.59
C ILE A 547 -6.26 -15.12 -10.92
N CYS A 548 -6.45 -13.92 -10.42
CA CYS A 548 -7.71 -13.49 -9.81
C CYS A 548 -8.86 -13.55 -10.81
N HIS A 549 -8.69 -13.01 -12.00
CA HIS A 549 -9.72 -13.01 -13.03
C HIS A 549 -10.02 -14.41 -13.57
N GLN A 550 -9.01 -15.25 -13.78
CA GLN A 550 -9.20 -16.65 -14.17
C GLN A 550 -9.98 -17.43 -13.10
N ALA A 551 -9.65 -17.24 -11.83
CA ALA A 551 -10.39 -17.87 -10.75
C ALA A 551 -11.86 -17.45 -10.72
N LEU A 552 -12.16 -16.18 -11.02
CA LEU A 552 -13.53 -15.68 -11.14
C LEU A 552 -14.32 -16.31 -12.29
N VAL A 553 -13.72 -16.44 -13.46
CA VAL A 553 -14.36 -17.12 -14.62
C VAL A 553 -14.72 -18.56 -14.25
N LYS A 554 -13.75 -19.31 -13.74
CA LYS A 554 -13.95 -20.72 -13.36
C LYS A 554 -14.97 -20.88 -12.25
N ARG A 555 -15.01 -19.94 -11.34
CA ARG A 555 -16.01 -19.92 -10.28
C ARG A 555 -17.41 -19.69 -10.80
N TYR A 556 -17.62 -18.70 -11.68
CA TYR A 556 -18.92 -18.47 -12.31
C TYR A 556 -19.41 -19.74 -13.04
N GLU A 557 -18.53 -20.36 -13.82
CA GLU A 557 -18.85 -21.57 -14.56
C GLU A 557 -19.25 -22.79 -13.69
N LYS A 558 -18.85 -22.80 -12.43
CA LYS A 558 -19.08 -23.96 -11.56
C LYS A 558 -19.98 -23.69 -10.37
N ILE A 559 -19.71 -22.62 -9.63
CA ILE A 559 -20.49 -22.30 -8.42
C ILE A 559 -21.82 -21.68 -8.79
N ASP A 560 -21.88 -20.70 -9.67
CA ASP A 560 -23.12 -20.05 -10.06
C ASP A 560 -24.04 -21.01 -10.85
N LEU A 561 -23.47 -21.93 -11.64
CA LEU A 561 -24.24 -23.03 -12.22
C LEU A 561 -24.76 -24.01 -11.17
N ALA A 562 -23.94 -24.31 -10.16
CA ALA A 562 -24.38 -25.16 -9.04
C ALA A 562 -25.56 -24.55 -8.29
N LEU A 563 -25.55 -23.21 -8.08
CA LEU A 563 -26.66 -22.49 -7.47
C LEU A 563 -27.94 -22.60 -8.30
N THR A 564 -27.80 -22.45 -9.61
CA THR A 564 -28.91 -22.60 -10.55
C THR A 564 -29.51 -24.01 -10.46
N GLU A 565 -28.68 -25.04 -10.42
CA GLU A 565 -29.13 -26.44 -10.29
C GLU A 565 -29.75 -26.70 -8.92
N TYR A 566 -29.24 -26.10 -7.87
CA TYR A 566 -29.84 -26.15 -6.53
C TYR A 566 -31.25 -25.54 -6.53
N ASP A 567 -31.42 -24.33 -7.09
CA ASP A 567 -32.73 -23.66 -7.13
C ASP A 567 -33.74 -24.41 -7.98
N LYS A 568 -33.30 -25.02 -9.10
CA LYS A 568 -34.14 -25.92 -9.90
C LYS A 568 -34.58 -27.14 -9.08
N ALA A 569 -33.65 -27.73 -8.33
CA ALA A 569 -33.94 -28.85 -7.45
C ALA A 569 -34.92 -28.46 -6.35
N ALA A 570 -34.72 -27.34 -5.69
CA ALA A 570 -35.60 -26.84 -4.65
C ALA A 570 -37.04 -26.63 -5.15
N LYS A 571 -37.20 -26.08 -6.35
CA LYS A 571 -38.52 -25.95 -7.01
C LYS A 571 -39.14 -27.28 -7.37
N ALA A 572 -38.37 -28.29 -7.74
CA ALA A 572 -38.86 -29.62 -8.07
C ALA A 572 -39.24 -30.46 -6.83
N GLN A 573 -38.73 -30.12 -5.67
CA GLN A 573 -38.91 -30.89 -4.41
C GLN A 573 -40.34 -31.32 -4.11
N PRO A 574 -41.36 -30.45 -4.23
CA PRO A 574 -42.75 -30.82 -3.93
C PRO A 574 -43.35 -31.83 -4.92
N HIS A 575 -42.87 -31.89 -6.12
CA HIS A 575 -43.54 -32.54 -7.23
C HIS A 575 -42.73 -33.69 -7.85
N ASP A 576 -41.40 -33.63 -7.82
CA ASP A 576 -40.51 -34.62 -8.43
C ASP A 576 -39.28 -34.89 -7.57
N LYS A 577 -39.40 -35.88 -6.70
CA LYS A 577 -38.32 -36.33 -5.81
C LYS A 577 -37.06 -36.81 -6.55
N LYS A 578 -37.17 -37.32 -7.77
CA LYS A 578 -36.03 -37.78 -8.56
C LYS A 578 -35.25 -36.60 -9.15
N ALA A 579 -35.94 -35.64 -9.73
CA ALA A 579 -35.32 -34.39 -10.17
C ALA A 579 -34.67 -33.63 -9.01
N PHE A 580 -35.33 -33.53 -7.86
CA PHE A 580 -34.80 -32.96 -6.64
C PHE A 580 -33.45 -33.59 -6.22
N LYS A 581 -33.40 -34.89 -6.01
CA LYS A 581 -32.19 -35.61 -5.58
C LYS A 581 -31.07 -35.51 -6.63
N LYS A 582 -31.41 -35.55 -7.93
CA LYS A 582 -30.48 -35.42 -9.02
C LYS A 582 -29.87 -34.01 -9.06
N GLY A 583 -30.69 -32.97 -8.93
CA GLY A 583 -30.23 -31.58 -8.95
C GLY A 583 -29.27 -31.26 -7.80
N LEU A 584 -29.58 -31.71 -6.57
CA LEU A 584 -28.66 -31.55 -5.44
C LEU A 584 -27.32 -32.29 -5.66
N THR A 585 -27.36 -33.46 -6.30
CA THR A 585 -26.13 -34.20 -6.64
C THR A 585 -25.27 -33.45 -7.65
N VAL A 586 -25.90 -32.88 -8.69
CA VAL A 586 -25.23 -32.09 -9.70
C VAL A 586 -24.63 -30.84 -9.08
N ALA A 587 -25.40 -30.10 -8.27
CA ALA A 587 -24.92 -28.92 -7.56
C ALA A 587 -23.69 -29.21 -6.71
N ALA A 588 -23.75 -30.23 -5.86
CA ALA A 588 -22.61 -30.60 -5.02
C ALA A 588 -21.37 -31.05 -5.82
N LYS A 589 -21.57 -31.76 -6.94
CA LYS A 589 -20.47 -32.13 -7.84
C LYS A 589 -19.79 -30.92 -8.48
N LEU A 590 -20.58 -29.97 -8.96
CA LEU A 590 -20.07 -28.73 -9.54
C LEU A 590 -19.26 -27.93 -8.50
N ILE A 591 -19.82 -27.76 -7.28
CA ILE A 591 -19.13 -27.06 -6.18
C ILE A 591 -17.78 -27.72 -5.89
N ARG A 592 -17.73 -29.04 -5.72
CA ARG A 592 -16.47 -29.75 -5.46
C ARG A 592 -15.48 -29.65 -6.61
N SER A 593 -15.96 -29.61 -7.85
CA SER A 593 -15.08 -29.50 -9.02
C SER A 593 -14.29 -28.21 -9.05
N HIS A 594 -14.78 -27.14 -8.40
CA HIS A 594 -14.09 -25.86 -8.30
C HIS A 594 -12.78 -25.92 -7.51
N LYS A 595 -12.63 -26.91 -6.62
CA LYS A 595 -11.35 -27.09 -5.89
C LYS A 595 -10.15 -27.22 -6.82
N LYS A 596 -10.31 -27.87 -7.96
CA LYS A 596 -9.22 -28.02 -8.96
C LYS A 596 -8.79 -26.69 -9.56
N ASP A 597 -9.73 -25.76 -9.71
CA ASP A 597 -9.47 -24.46 -10.33
C ASP A 597 -8.69 -23.53 -9.38
N LEU A 598 -8.73 -23.78 -8.08
CA LEU A 598 -7.97 -23.02 -7.10
C LEU A 598 -6.54 -23.53 -6.91
N CYS A 599 -6.15 -24.64 -7.54
CA CYS A 599 -4.80 -25.20 -7.38
C CYS A 599 -3.71 -24.25 -7.88
N GLU A 600 -3.93 -23.53 -8.98
CA GLU A 600 -2.96 -22.58 -9.50
C GLU A 600 -2.81 -21.38 -8.54
N ALA A 601 -3.93 -20.84 -8.07
CA ALA A 601 -3.93 -19.75 -7.08
C ALA A 601 -3.22 -20.18 -5.78
N MET A 602 -3.42 -21.43 -5.34
CA MET A 602 -2.72 -21.97 -4.17
C MET A 602 -1.21 -22.10 -4.38
N GLN A 603 -0.79 -22.60 -5.54
CA GLN A 603 0.64 -22.71 -5.87
C GLN A 603 1.29 -21.33 -5.96
N PHE A 604 0.59 -20.37 -6.56
CA PHE A 604 1.03 -18.98 -6.63
C PHE A 604 1.18 -18.37 -5.23
N ALA A 605 0.16 -18.49 -4.37
CA ALA A 605 0.19 -17.98 -3.02
C ALA A 605 1.34 -18.59 -2.19
N LYS A 606 1.58 -19.90 -2.31
CA LYS A 606 2.72 -20.59 -1.67
C LYS A 606 4.06 -20.06 -2.19
N ARG A 607 4.20 -19.83 -3.48
CA ARG A 607 5.42 -19.24 -4.05
C ARG A 607 5.64 -17.82 -3.53
N CYS A 608 4.59 -17.00 -3.44
CA CYS A 608 4.67 -15.68 -2.82
C CYS A 608 5.22 -15.78 -1.39
N SER A 609 4.68 -16.71 -0.58
CA SER A 609 5.13 -16.90 0.80
C SER A 609 6.61 -17.27 0.91
N LEU A 610 7.12 -18.09 -0.01
CA LEU A 610 8.54 -18.46 -0.02
C LEU A 610 9.45 -17.28 -0.39
N VAL A 611 9.03 -16.45 -1.34
CA VAL A 611 9.86 -15.33 -1.83
C VAL A 611 9.82 -14.14 -0.89
N PHE A 612 8.63 -13.82 -0.39
CA PHE A 612 8.41 -12.59 0.39
C PHE A 612 8.40 -12.79 1.91
N GLY A 613 8.38 -14.01 2.39
CA GLY A 613 8.29 -14.32 3.82
C GLY A 613 6.87 -14.28 4.37
N LEU A 614 5.91 -14.16 3.50
CA LEU A 614 4.51 -14.13 3.88
C LEU A 614 4.02 -15.55 4.15
N GLU A 615 3.89 -15.97 5.39
CA GLU A 615 3.00 -17.09 5.70
C GLU A 615 1.57 -16.60 5.76
N ASN A 616 0.99 -16.56 4.64
CA ASN A 616 0.08 -15.54 4.23
C ASN A 616 -1.36 -15.89 4.41
N SER A 617 -2.07 -14.85 4.71
CA SER A 617 -3.49 -14.78 4.50
C SER A 617 -3.96 -15.44 3.19
N PRO A 618 -3.34 -15.23 1.99
CA PRO A 618 -3.76 -15.93 0.78
C PRO A 618 -3.72 -17.46 0.87
N VAL A 619 -2.66 -18.04 1.42
CA VAL A 619 -2.57 -19.52 1.57
C VAL A 619 -3.64 -20.03 2.52
N LEU A 620 -3.75 -19.44 3.70
CA LEU A 620 -4.71 -19.84 4.71
C LEU A 620 -6.16 -19.64 4.25
N ARG A 621 -6.43 -18.53 3.56
CA ARG A 621 -7.75 -18.26 2.98
C ARG A 621 -8.11 -19.29 1.92
N LEU A 622 -7.19 -19.63 1.03
CA LEU A 622 -7.41 -20.67 0.03
C LEU A 622 -7.63 -22.05 0.68
N GLU A 623 -6.87 -22.41 1.73
CA GLU A 623 -7.07 -23.64 2.49
C GLU A 623 -8.44 -23.67 3.17
N LYS A 624 -8.86 -22.58 3.79
CA LYS A 624 -10.18 -22.44 4.40
C LYS A 624 -11.28 -22.53 3.34
N THR A 625 -11.09 -21.86 2.19
CA THR A 625 -12.00 -21.93 1.06
C THR A 625 -12.17 -23.36 0.55
N LEU A 626 -11.08 -24.12 0.42
CA LEU A 626 -11.13 -25.51 0.00
C LEU A 626 -11.93 -26.38 1.01
N LYS A 627 -11.78 -26.14 2.32
CA LYS A 627 -12.57 -26.80 3.36
C LYS A 627 -14.04 -26.38 3.30
N ASN A 628 -14.33 -25.12 3.08
CA ASN A 628 -15.71 -24.61 3.00
C ASN A 628 -16.44 -25.13 1.76
N ILE A 629 -15.74 -25.30 0.63
CA ILE A 629 -16.29 -25.94 -0.58
C ILE A 629 -16.79 -27.36 -0.25
N ASP A 630 -16.01 -28.16 0.46
CA ASP A 630 -16.43 -29.51 0.87
C ASP A 630 -17.63 -29.46 1.81
N LYS A 631 -17.57 -28.62 2.86
CA LYS A 631 -18.67 -28.44 3.81
C LYS A 631 -19.98 -28.07 3.13
N LEU A 632 -19.93 -27.13 2.15
CA LEU A 632 -21.11 -26.74 1.39
C LEU A 632 -21.65 -27.89 0.55
N ALA A 633 -20.79 -28.60 -0.16
CA ALA A 633 -21.19 -29.72 -0.98
C ALA A 633 -21.82 -30.85 -0.13
N ASP A 634 -21.23 -31.15 1.02
CA ASP A 634 -21.76 -32.14 1.98
C ASP A 634 -23.10 -31.73 2.58
N PHE A 635 -23.23 -30.43 2.93
CA PHE A 635 -24.49 -29.88 3.41
C PHE A 635 -25.59 -30.00 2.36
N ILE A 636 -25.33 -29.64 1.10
CA ILE A 636 -26.29 -29.79 0.00
C ILE A 636 -26.68 -31.26 -0.18
N LEU A 637 -25.73 -32.18 -0.08
CA LEU A 637 -26.01 -33.61 -0.19
C LEU A 637 -26.85 -34.14 0.98
N SER A 638 -26.64 -33.62 2.18
CA SER A 638 -27.41 -34.02 3.36
C SER A 638 -28.91 -33.69 3.29
N MET A 639 -29.25 -32.71 2.45
CA MET A 639 -30.64 -32.30 2.25
C MET A 639 -31.48 -33.24 1.38
N LYS A 640 -30.85 -34.22 0.70
CA LYS A 640 -31.54 -35.16 -0.19
C LYS A 640 -32.67 -35.97 0.46
N ASP A 641 -32.56 -36.24 1.74
CA ASP A 641 -33.51 -37.05 2.49
C ASP A 641 -34.41 -36.21 3.41
N GLY A 642 -34.27 -34.87 3.29
CA GLY A 642 -35.06 -33.93 4.12
C GLY A 642 -36.49 -33.79 3.66
N HIS A 643 -37.42 -33.70 4.64
CA HIS A 643 -38.85 -33.50 4.42
C HIS A 643 -39.29 -32.04 4.41
N ARG A 644 -38.39 -31.09 4.71
CA ARG A 644 -38.68 -29.66 4.73
C ARG A 644 -38.34 -29.00 3.40
N LEU A 645 -39.19 -28.04 2.99
CA LEU A 645 -38.88 -27.20 1.81
C LEU A 645 -37.53 -26.50 2.00
N LEU A 646 -36.70 -26.57 0.99
CA LEU A 646 -35.39 -25.96 1.02
C LEU A 646 -35.50 -24.43 1.04
N PRO A 647 -34.75 -23.76 1.90
CA PRO A 647 -34.65 -22.31 1.85
C PRO A 647 -33.92 -21.88 0.57
N THR A 648 -34.14 -20.67 0.14
CA THR A 648 -33.38 -20.09 -0.99
C THR A 648 -31.89 -20.17 -0.69
N PHE A 649 -31.11 -20.39 -1.72
CA PHE A 649 -29.65 -20.53 -1.58
C PHE A 649 -29.01 -19.33 -0.83
N ASN A 650 -29.45 -18.11 -1.12
CA ASN A 650 -28.97 -16.91 -0.43
C ASN A 650 -29.13 -16.98 1.10
N ARG A 651 -30.19 -17.64 1.59
CA ARG A 651 -30.41 -17.84 3.03
C ARG A 651 -29.46 -18.87 3.63
N ILE A 652 -29.13 -19.90 2.87
CA ILE A 652 -28.13 -20.92 3.26
C ILE A 652 -26.73 -20.36 3.21
N ALA A 653 -26.40 -19.66 2.14
CA ALA A 653 -25.10 -19.00 1.99
C ALA A 653 -24.85 -18.02 3.14
N LYS A 654 -25.86 -17.21 3.48
CA LYS A 654 -25.77 -16.27 4.60
C LYS A 654 -25.54 -16.95 5.96
N PHE A 655 -26.13 -18.10 6.15
CA PHE A 655 -26.00 -18.86 7.41
C PHE A 655 -24.69 -19.65 7.50
N LEU A 656 -24.23 -20.25 6.40
CA LEU A 656 -23.01 -21.07 6.37
C LEU A 656 -21.73 -20.24 6.17
N PHE A 657 -21.88 -19.05 5.64
CA PHE A 657 -20.80 -18.17 5.21
C PHE A 657 -20.90 -16.74 5.76
N SER A 658 -21.74 -16.51 6.75
CA SER A 658 -21.57 -15.39 7.67
C SER A 658 -20.31 -15.66 8.49
N THR A 659 -19.20 -15.67 7.80
CA THR A 659 -17.91 -15.85 8.44
C THR A 659 -17.42 -14.50 8.94
N PRO A 660 -16.64 -14.49 10.00
CA PRO A 660 -15.91 -13.32 10.46
C PRO A 660 -15.13 -12.58 9.35
N GLU A 661 -14.79 -13.28 8.28
CA GLU A 661 -14.07 -12.76 7.10
C GLU A 661 -14.77 -11.59 6.40
N ASN A 662 -16.11 -11.58 6.40
CA ASN A 662 -16.87 -10.44 5.92
C ASN A 662 -16.91 -9.33 6.95
N SER A 663 -16.58 -9.64 8.18
CA SER A 663 -16.70 -8.73 9.30
C SER A 663 -15.44 -7.91 9.52
N TYR A 664 -14.29 -8.31 8.99
CA TYR A 664 -13.06 -7.58 9.22
C TYR A 664 -13.16 -6.09 8.80
N TRP A 665 -13.79 -5.83 7.65
CA TRP A 665 -14.03 -4.47 7.19
C TRP A 665 -15.42 -3.91 7.54
N GLU A 666 -16.42 -4.76 7.54
CA GLU A 666 -17.80 -4.36 7.85
C GLU A 666 -18.05 -4.24 9.36
N ASN A 667 -17.26 -4.93 10.17
CA ASN A 667 -17.43 -4.99 11.62
C ASN A 667 -16.16 -4.67 12.40
N GLY A 668 -15.04 -4.35 11.74
CA GLY A 668 -13.76 -4.10 12.40
C GLY A 668 -13.38 -5.26 13.33
N SER A 669 -13.64 -6.51 12.92
CA SER A 669 -13.46 -7.58 13.85
C SER A 669 -12.03 -8.05 13.86
N TYR A 670 -11.31 -7.48 14.74
CA TYR A 670 -10.17 -8.11 15.36
C TYR A 670 -10.56 -9.34 16.20
N ASP A 671 -11.86 -9.69 16.22
CA ASP A 671 -12.40 -10.90 16.88
C ASP A 671 -11.69 -12.16 16.41
N TRP A 672 -11.31 -12.22 15.13
CA TRP A 672 -10.54 -13.37 14.65
C TRP A 672 -9.15 -13.48 15.31
N MET A 673 -8.46 -12.37 15.50
CA MET A 673 -7.17 -12.39 16.20
C MET A 673 -7.34 -12.84 17.64
N ARG A 674 -8.43 -12.47 18.29
CA ARG A 674 -8.79 -12.94 19.63
C ARG A 674 -9.12 -14.43 19.64
N GLU A 675 -9.74 -14.94 18.57
CA GLU A 675 -10.01 -16.37 18.41
C GLU A 675 -8.73 -17.17 18.11
N HIS A 676 -7.60 -16.50 17.82
CA HIS A 676 -6.32 -17.13 17.49
C HIS A 676 -5.17 -16.50 18.30
N PRO A 677 -5.22 -16.52 19.62
CA PRO A 677 -4.32 -15.78 20.49
C PRO A 677 -2.86 -16.26 20.43
N SER A 678 -2.60 -17.43 19.85
CA SER A 678 -1.22 -17.91 19.62
C SER A 678 -0.38 -17.01 18.70
N TYR A 679 -1.01 -16.05 18.04
CA TYR A 679 -0.39 -15.07 17.16
C TYR A 679 -0.21 -13.70 17.79
N LEU A 680 -0.84 -13.49 18.93
CA LEU A 680 -0.85 -12.24 19.65
C LEU A 680 -0.06 -12.38 20.95
N ALA A 681 0.26 -11.26 21.56
CA ALA A 681 0.77 -11.22 22.91
C ALA A 681 -0.33 -11.33 23.98
N PHE A 682 -1.51 -11.77 23.57
CA PHE A 682 -2.69 -11.99 24.41
C PHE A 682 -3.20 -13.41 24.27
N ASP A 683 -3.72 -13.98 25.35
CA ASP A 683 -4.36 -15.30 25.35
C ASP A 683 -5.86 -15.22 24.97
N GLU A 684 -6.55 -16.36 25.00
CA GLU A 684 -7.98 -16.48 24.65
C GLU A 684 -8.89 -15.64 25.54
N ASP A 685 -8.49 -15.40 26.79
CA ASP A 685 -9.22 -14.60 27.76
C ASP A 685 -8.83 -13.09 27.67
N ASN A 686 -8.01 -12.74 26.67
CA ASN A 686 -7.50 -11.38 26.44
C ASN A 686 -6.56 -10.89 27.57
N ASN A 687 -5.86 -11.82 28.23
CA ASN A 687 -4.82 -11.50 29.18
C ASN A 687 -3.46 -11.36 28.47
N PRO A 688 -2.56 -10.51 28.98
CA PRO A 688 -1.20 -10.39 28.45
C PRO A 688 -0.45 -11.72 28.48
N ALA A 689 0.07 -12.14 27.36
CA ALA A 689 0.96 -13.28 27.24
C ALA A 689 2.40 -12.83 26.92
N PRO A 690 3.44 -13.58 27.28
CA PRO A 690 4.80 -13.24 26.92
C PRO A 690 4.97 -13.15 25.42
N ALA A 691 5.37 -11.98 24.90
CA ALA A 691 5.71 -11.82 23.51
C ALA A 691 7.03 -12.54 23.20
N ALA A 692 7.03 -13.43 22.24
CA ALA A 692 8.28 -14.03 21.76
C ALA A 692 9.00 -13.05 20.83
N PRO A 693 10.29 -12.77 21.03
CA PRO A 693 11.09 -11.99 20.09
C PRO A 693 11.18 -12.73 18.77
N ILE A 694 11.00 -12.00 17.68
CA ILE A 694 10.97 -12.55 16.35
C ILE A 694 11.94 -11.78 15.47
N GLY A 695 12.77 -12.50 14.75
CA GLY A 695 13.80 -11.91 13.90
C GLY A 695 13.20 -11.14 12.70
N PHE A 696 14.02 -10.25 12.16
CA PHE A 696 13.70 -9.38 11.03
C PHE A 696 13.12 -10.14 9.85
N ALA A 697 11.83 -10.01 9.65
CA ALA A 697 11.03 -10.60 8.58
C ALA A 697 11.46 -12.01 8.15
N SER A 698 11.99 -12.77 9.09
CA SER A 698 12.56 -14.08 8.82
C SER A 698 11.70 -15.16 9.46
N GLU A 699 11.40 -16.18 8.69
CA GLU A 699 10.95 -17.49 9.15
C GLU A 699 9.69 -17.55 10.03
N THR A 700 9.00 -16.46 10.24
CA THR A 700 7.86 -16.48 11.13
C THR A 700 6.62 -16.94 10.42
N LYS A 701 5.95 -17.86 11.06
CA LYS A 701 4.64 -18.31 10.63
C LYS A 701 3.62 -17.27 11.02
N TYR A 702 3.24 -16.48 10.06
CA TYR A 702 2.13 -15.60 10.19
C TYR A 702 0.87 -16.32 9.92
N ILE A 703 -0.02 -16.10 10.79
CA ILE A 703 -1.36 -16.28 10.39
C ILE A 703 -1.96 -14.97 10.33
N ASN A 704 -2.27 -14.72 9.25
CA ASN A 704 -2.99 -13.60 8.90
C ASN A 704 -4.41 -13.97 8.73
N TYR A 705 -5.18 -13.10 8.79
CA TYR A 705 -6.56 -12.98 8.56
C TYR A 705 -7.20 -14.05 7.76
N PRO A 706 -8.36 -14.43 8.22
CA PRO A 706 -9.21 -15.30 7.45
C PRO A 706 -9.54 -14.74 6.09
#